data_de4393781d9d95fcda6dd5700a80cc4f
#
_entry.id   de4393781d9d95fcda6dd5700a80cc4f
#
_cell.length_a   1.000
_cell.length_b   1.000
_cell.length_c   1.000
_cell.angle_alpha   90.00
_cell.angle_beta   90.00
_cell.angle_gamma   90.00
#
_symmetry.space_group_name_H-M   'P 1'
#
loop_
_entity.id
_entity.type
_entity.pdbx_description
1 polymer ?
#
loop_
_entity_poly.entity_id
_entity_poly.type
_entity_poly.pdbx_seq_one_letter_code
_entity_poly.pdbx_strand_id
1 'polypeptide(L)'
;MNASNSRVATVRVVPGKYRPLICLLTACSVALTISARAGGFLEHTRQGPLKGAREIVFAVRGMGPDNHWYANFGQYSPKRLAGKSLFTNGASLRVLNLETGQQRTLLEDAQGGIRDPQVHYGGKKILFSYRPGDTSHYHLHEINSDGTGLRKLTDGAFDDIEPTYLPGDDIVFVSSRCKRWVNCWLTPVATLHRCNADGGNIRSISINIEHDNTPWPLPDGRLLYTRWEYIDRSQVHYHHLWTANPDGTAPMTYYGNLEPGILMIDSKPIPGSDKVISVFSPGHGQKEHAGALAIIDPNAGPDEKGAARRITKAEDYRDPWALSDNCVLAARGRDLVLLDAAGNEERIPVLAEDEIKAGMFCHEPRPLVPRPREPALADRVRPGEKTGTMVLVDSRHGRNMKGVGVGEIRELLVLESLPKPINFTGGMEPLSYGGTFTLERVLGKVPVESDGSAHFELPAMRSVFFVALDQNGRAVKRMQSFTGVMPGESLGCVGCHEYRTSAPPLAQHPIPLAAMRPPDVIRPVPNQPDVFDFPRDIQPIIDRHCVECHNTEQADGRVILTGDRGPLYSHAYFSLTVNGQLADGRNRARSNYPPRALGSGAAPLLDKLEGGHHDVKANEDELSTVRLWLDTGAPYPGTYAALGTGMIGGYESNEQVIENDSSRPETIAAKAAIDHRCSSCHGKNSLPRSLSDEIGLSFWMPDLNDPRIRRSRHIVFNLTRPDRSLMLLAPLAKSAGGHGTCRQPDQPPGSGQVITNRNDPDYQSILSMCTAGSRRLNEVGRFDMPGFKPRPEWIGEMQRFGLLPMELDPDHDPIDVYSVEQAYWKSLHHHPPPVPQH
;
A
#
# COMPACT_ATOMS: atom_id res chain seq x y z
N MET A 1 20.19 12.93 -24.28
CA MET A 1 21.31 13.09 -25.25
C MET A 1 22.25 11.89 -25.14
N ASN A 2 22.60 11.39 -26.27
CA ASN A 2 23.50 10.27 -26.62
C ASN A 2 22.92 8.86 -26.51
N ALA A 3 22.37 8.48 -27.64
CA ALA A 3 22.24 7.09 -28.09
C ALA A 3 23.61 6.62 -28.59
N SER A 4 24.07 5.46 -28.14
CA SER A 4 25.19 4.76 -28.75
C SER A 4 24.70 3.51 -29.46
N ASN A 5 24.77 3.56 -30.82
CA ASN A 5 24.62 2.44 -31.72
C ASN A 5 25.72 1.38 -31.47
N SER A 6 25.34 0.13 -31.26
CA SER A 6 26.23 -0.98 -31.43
C SER A 6 25.84 -1.80 -32.67
N ARG A 7 26.72 -1.81 -33.64
CA ARG A 7 26.63 -2.58 -34.91
C ARG A 7 26.78 -4.06 -34.61
N VAL A 8 25.85 -4.85 -35.12
CA VAL A 8 25.96 -6.31 -35.23
C VAL A 8 26.82 -6.64 -36.43
N ALA A 9 27.92 -7.32 -36.21
CA ALA A 9 28.78 -7.89 -37.27
C ALA A 9 28.24 -9.26 -37.66
N THR A 10 27.83 -9.37 -38.90
CA THR A 10 27.45 -10.62 -39.58
C THR A 10 28.71 -11.39 -40.02
N VAL A 11 28.94 -12.55 -39.45
CA VAL A 11 29.97 -13.49 -39.99
C VAL A 11 29.27 -14.49 -40.90
N ARG A 12 29.66 -14.49 -42.17
CA ARG A 12 29.31 -15.51 -43.17
C ARG A 12 30.19 -16.73 -42.93
N VAL A 13 29.58 -17.89 -42.77
CA VAL A 13 30.24 -19.19 -42.79
C VAL A 13 29.86 -19.91 -44.08
N VAL A 14 30.87 -20.32 -44.83
CA VAL A 14 30.83 -21.11 -46.09
C VAL A 14 30.56 -22.56 -45.74
N PRO A 15 29.75 -23.32 -46.53
CA PRO A 15 29.42 -24.71 -46.20
C PRO A 15 30.49 -25.69 -46.70
N GLY A 16 31.08 -26.46 -45.79
CA GLY A 16 31.90 -27.63 -46.09
C GLY A 16 31.10 -28.92 -45.84
N LYS A 17 31.03 -29.74 -46.85
CA LYS A 17 30.41 -31.07 -46.88
C LYS A 17 31.20 -32.05 -46.01
N TYR A 18 30.57 -32.67 -44.97
CA TYR A 18 30.91 -34.01 -44.52
C TYR A 18 29.69 -34.76 -43.96
N ARG A 19 29.62 -36.04 -44.21
CA ARG A 19 28.52 -37.00 -44.08
C ARG A 19 28.02 -37.24 -42.65
N PRO A 20 26.72 -37.61 -42.49
CA PRO A 20 26.16 -37.95 -41.18
C PRO A 20 26.26 -39.47 -40.94
N LEU A 21 26.95 -39.88 -39.89
CA LEU A 21 26.83 -41.28 -39.39
C LEU A 21 27.28 -41.47 -37.93
N ILE A 22 27.15 -40.60 -37.02
CA ILE A 22 27.42 -40.83 -35.57
C ILE A 22 26.50 -40.04 -34.63
N CYS A 23 25.27 -39.71 -35.00
CA CYS A 23 24.35 -38.99 -34.14
C CYS A 23 23.14 -39.76 -33.61
N LEU A 24 23.02 -41.06 -33.88
CA LEU A 24 21.82 -41.82 -33.43
C LEU A 24 22.01 -42.66 -32.16
N LEU A 25 23.24 -42.81 -31.66
CA LEU A 25 23.49 -43.62 -30.45
C LEU A 25 23.65 -42.77 -29.15
N THR A 26 23.89 -41.48 -29.26
CA THR A 26 24.02 -40.58 -28.09
C THR A 26 22.68 -39.97 -27.66
N ALA A 27 21.70 -39.84 -28.55
CA ALA A 27 20.37 -39.30 -28.21
C ALA A 27 19.51 -40.32 -27.40
N CYS A 28 19.65 -41.60 -27.63
CA CYS A 28 18.95 -42.66 -26.86
C CYS A 28 19.51 -42.82 -25.43
N SER A 29 20.82 -42.61 -25.23
CA SER A 29 21.41 -42.75 -23.89
C SER A 29 21.13 -41.55 -22.96
N VAL A 30 20.95 -40.35 -23.54
CA VAL A 30 20.60 -39.13 -22.75
C VAL A 30 19.11 -39.15 -22.38
N ALA A 31 18.21 -39.64 -23.26
CA ALA A 31 16.81 -39.77 -22.96
C ALA A 31 16.52 -40.87 -21.90
N LEU A 32 17.25 -41.96 -21.92
CA LEU A 32 17.15 -43.02 -20.90
C LEU A 32 17.76 -42.62 -19.54
N THR A 33 18.77 -41.76 -19.50
CA THR A 33 19.34 -41.27 -18.25
C THR A 33 18.48 -40.17 -17.60
N ILE A 34 17.73 -39.39 -18.39
CA ILE A 34 16.82 -38.39 -17.88
C ILE A 34 15.55 -39.03 -17.29
N SER A 35 15.03 -40.07 -17.95
CA SER A 35 13.88 -40.84 -17.45
C SER A 35 14.21 -41.69 -16.20
N ALA A 36 15.43 -42.21 -16.11
CA ALA A 36 15.89 -42.96 -14.93
C ALA A 36 16.22 -42.07 -13.72
N ARG A 37 16.53 -40.77 -13.94
CA ARG A 37 16.71 -39.80 -12.84
C ARG A 37 15.40 -39.26 -12.26
N ALA A 38 14.31 -39.12 -13.05
CA ALA A 38 13.06 -38.63 -12.58
C ALA A 38 12.36 -39.59 -11.59
N GLY A 39 12.28 -40.88 -11.90
CA GLY A 39 11.75 -41.90 -10.99
C GLY A 39 12.61 -42.11 -9.74
N GLY A 40 13.87 -41.74 -9.77
CA GLY A 40 14.80 -41.84 -8.65
C GLY A 40 14.67 -40.71 -7.62
N PHE A 41 14.20 -39.53 -8.02
CA PHE A 41 14.11 -38.39 -7.08
C PHE A 41 12.94 -38.54 -6.11
N LEU A 42 11.76 -38.86 -6.58
CA LEU A 42 10.60 -39.12 -5.70
C LEU A 42 10.86 -40.33 -4.78
N GLU A 43 11.45 -41.39 -5.29
CA GLU A 43 11.79 -42.56 -4.48
C GLU A 43 12.85 -42.25 -3.43
N HIS A 44 13.88 -41.47 -3.78
CA HIS A 44 14.87 -40.99 -2.82
C HIS A 44 14.26 -40.09 -1.74
N THR A 45 13.32 -39.25 -2.14
CA THR A 45 12.57 -38.35 -1.21
C THR A 45 11.67 -39.14 -0.26
N ARG A 46 11.03 -40.21 -0.74
CA ARG A 46 10.23 -41.12 0.10
C ARG A 46 11.06 -41.86 1.14
N GLN A 47 12.25 -42.27 0.80
CA GLN A 47 13.18 -42.98 1.70
C GLN A 47 13.93 -42.05 2.64
N GLY A 48 14.06 -40.77 2.29
CA GLY A 48 14.77 -39.71 3.00
C GLY A 48 13.86 -38.69 3.69
N PRO A 49 13.72 -37.48 3.14
CA PRO A 49 13.00 -36.38 3.77
C PRO A 49 11.51 -36.60 4.05
N LEU A 50 10.86 -37.47 3.24
CA LEU A 50 9.47 -37.90 3.46
C LEU A 50 9.34 -39.21 4.24
N LYS A 51 10.43 -39.72 4.82
CA LYS A 51 10.38 -40.97 5.60
C LYS A 51 9.36 -40.86 6.74
N GLY A 52 8.31 -41.66 6.63
CA GLY A 52 7.16 -41.61 7.56
C GLY A 52 6.01 -40.71 7.10
N ALA A 53 6.20 -39.81 6.13
CA ALA A 53 5.15 -39.05 5.49
C ALA A 53 4.61 -39.80 4.27
N ARG A 54 3.60 -40.64 4.47
CA ARG A 54 2.94 -41.35 3.37
C ARG A 54 1.91 -40.50 2.64
N GLU A 55 1.43 -39.46 3.27
CA GLU A 55 0.31 -38.64 2.80
C GLU A 55 0.65 -37.15 2.79
N ILE A 56 0.12 -36.43 1.80
CA ILE A 56 0.15 -34.98 1.65
C ILE A 56 -1.29 -34.49 1.60
N VAL A 57 -1.65 -33.52 2.47
CA VAL A 57 -2.90 -32.79 2.36
C VAL A 57 -2.67 -31.54 1.48
N PHE A 58 -3.65 -31.18 0.65
CA PHE A 58 -3.63 -30.01 -0.23
C PHE A 58 -5.05 -29.54 -0.55
N ALA A 59 -5.17 -28.25 -0.92
CA ALA A 59 -6.42 -27.70 -1.42
C ALA A 59 -6.48 -27.74 -2.96
N VAL A 60 -7.69 -27.91 -3.49
CA VAL A 60 -8.01 -27.75 -4.91
C VAL A 60 -9.07 -26.68 -5.05
N ARG A 61 -8.78 -25.61 -5.76
CA ARG A 61 -9.69 -24.49 -6.02
C ARG A 61 -9.34 -23.76 -7.31
N GLY A 62 -10.27 -22.94 -7.81
CA GLY A 62 -9.98 -21.98 -8.88
C GLY A 62 -9.17 -20.78 -8.37
N MET A 63 -8.47 -20.09 -9.25
CA MET A 63 -7.82 -18.81 -8.93
C MET A 63 -8.87 -17.69 -8.92
N GLY A 64 -8.75 -16.74 -8.00
CA GLY A 64 -9.58 -15.56 -7.93
C GLY A 64 -9.58 -14.75 -9.24
N PRO A 65 -10.58 -13.88 -9.48
CA PRO A 65 -10.69 -13.11 -10.72
C PRO A 65 -9.67 -11.96 -10.82
N ASP A 66 -9.21 -11.43 -9.70
CA ASP A 66 -8.28 -10.30 -9.64
C ASP A 66 -6.83 -10.75 -9.86
N ASN A 67 -6.00 -9.86 -10.36
CA ASN A 67 -4.59 -10.15 -10.62
C ASN A 67 -3.65 -9.75 -9.48
N HIS A 68 -4.16 -9.01 -8.47
CA HIS A 68 -3.36 -8.63 -7.32
C HIS A 68 -3.23 -9.82 -6.35
N TRP A 69 -2.05 -10.02 -5.81
CA TRP A 69 -1.72 -11.12 -4.91
C TRP A 69 -2.58 -11.15 -3.63
N TYR A 70 -2.96 -9.97 -3.14
CA TYR A 70 -3.76 -9.79 -1.91
C TYR A 70 -5.28 -9.85 -2.16
N ALA A 71 -5.71 -9.81 -3.41
CA ALA A 71 -7.13 -9.74 -3.79
C ALA A 71 -7.70 -11.15 -4.03
N ASN A 72 -7.73 -11.99 -3.01
CA ASN A 72 -8.14 -13.39 -3.07
C ASN A 72 -9.14 -13.79 -1.99
N PHE A 73 -9.71 -12.81 -1.26
CA PHE A 73 -10.79 -12.98 -0.28
C PHE A 73 -11.67 -11.74 -0.27
N GLY A 74 -12.88 -11.84 0.31
CA GLY A 74 -13.81 -10.72 0.40
C GLY A 74 -14.49 -10.37 -0.92
N GLN A 75 -14.95 -9.13 -0.99
CA GLN A 75 -15.69 -8.58 -2.13
C GLN A 75 -15.13 -7.22 -2.51
N TYR A 76 -15.31 -6.85 -3.78
CA TYR A 76 -14.97 -5.51 -4.24
C TYR A 76 -15.85 -4.43 -3.60
N SER A 77 -15.26 -3.29 -3.34
CA SER A 77 -15.88 -2.13 -2.71
C SER A 77 -16.96 -1.43 -3.57
N PRO A 78 -16.71 -1.00 -4.80
CA PRO A 78 -17.63 -0.13 -5.49
C PRO A 78 -18.97 -0.79 -5.83
N LYS A 79 -20.06 0.01 -5.81
CA LYS A 79 -21.41 -0.45 -6.11
C LYS A 79 -21.56 -1.18 -7.44
N ARG A 80 -20.85 -0.76 -8.51
CA ARG A 80 -20.84 -1.45 -9.82
C ARG A 80 -20.28 -2.86 -9.75
N LEU A 81 -19.40 -3.12 -8.79
CA LEU A 81 -18.81 -4.42 -8.52
C LEU A 81 -19.37 -5.05 -7.24
N ALA A 82 -20.36 -4.41 -6.59
CA ALA A 82 -20.97 -4.93 -5.38
C ALA A 82 -21.52 -6.36 -5.63
N GLY A 83 -21.21 -7.24 -4.72
CA GLY A 83 -21.54 -8.67 -4.85
C GLY A 83 -20.61 -9.47 -5.77
N LYS A 84 -19.61 -8.84 -6.42
CA LYS A 84 -18.54 -9.56 -7.11
C LYS A 84 -17.48 -9.99 -6.11
N SER A 85 -17.30 -11.30 -6.02
CA SER A 85 -16.31 -11.92 -5.15
C SER A 85 -14.90 -11.78 -5.71
N LEU A 86 -13.93 -11.72 -4.82
CA LEU A 86 -12.50 -11.81 -5.12
C LEU A 86 -12.00 -13.27 -5.13
N PHE A 87 -12.88 -14.20 -4.93
CA PHE A 87 -12.65 -15.65 -4.94
C PHE A 87 -13.56 -16.35 -5.94
N THR A 88 -13.21 -17.57 -6.31
CA THR A 88 -14.07 -18.50 -7.08
C THR A 88 -14.81 -19.46 -6.17
N ASN A 89 -15.92 -20.03 -6.67
CA ASN A 89 -16.65 -21.11 -6.03
C ASN A 89 -16.13 -22.47 -6.51
N GLY A 90 -16.34 -23.46 -5.67
CA GLY A 90 -15.92 -24.83 -5.91
C GLY A 90 -14.51 -25.11 -5.37
N ALA A 91 -14.42 -25.91 -4.31
CA ALA A 91 -13.16 -26.28 -3.71
C ALA A 91 -13.23 -27.65 -3.04
N SER A 92 -12.09 -28.29 -2.88
CA SER A 92 -11.95 -29.52 -2.10
C SER A 92 -10.65 -29.54 -1.31
N LEU A 93 -10.69 -30.16 -0.13
CA LEU A 93 -9.54 -30.53 0.68
C LEU A 93 -9.27 -32.01 0.47
N ARG A 94 -8.07 -32.34 0.00
CA ARG A 94 -7.72 -33.72 -0.41
C ARG A 94 -6.46 -34.19 0.26
N VAL A 95 -6.35 -35.49 0.34
CA VAL A 95 -5.12 -36.18 0.76
C VAL A 95 -4.65 -37.08 -0.36
N LEU A 96 -3.39 -36.96 -0.75
CA LEU A 96 -2.68 -37.83 -1.68
C LEU A 96 -1.82 -38.82 -0.91
N ASN A 97 -1.99 -40.12 -1.17
CA ASN A 97 -1.03 -41.13 -0.74
C ASN A 97 0.12 -41.24 -1.75
N LEU A 98 1.32 -40.90 -1.33
CA LEU A 98 2.50 -40.85 -2.19
C LEU A 98 3.00 -42.22 -2.65
N GLU A 99 2.65 -43.30 -1.91
CA GLU A 99 3.08 -44.65 -2.28
C GLU A 99 2.17 -45.26 -3.36
N THR A 100 0.86 -45.06 -3.22
CA THR A 100 -0.12 -45.66 -4.12
C THR A 100 -0.63 -44.74 -5.21
N GLY A 101 -0.42 -43.41 -5.08
CA GLY A 101 -0.99 -42.41 -5.95
C GLY A 101 -2.49 -42.17 -5.72
N GLN A 102 -3.10 -42.90 -4.77
CA GLN A 102 -4.51 -42.73 -4.48
C GLN A 102 -4.83 -41.45 -3.76
N GLN A 103 -5.95 -40.85 -4.12
CA GLN A 103 -6.45 -39.65 -3.45
C GLN A 103 -7.73 -39.98 -2.69
N ARG A 104 -7.94 -39.27 -1.59
CA ARG A 104 -9.21 -39.22 -0.85
C ARG A 104 -9.61 -37.78 -0.54
N THR A 105 -10.87 -37.46 -0.67
CA THR A 105 -11.43 -36.15 -0.34
C THR A 105 -11.83 -36.11 1.12
N LEU A 106 -11.39 -35.12 1.87
CA LEU A 106 -11.77 -34.88 3.25
C LEU A 106 -13.01 -34.00 3.34
N LEU A 107 -13.08 -32.99 2.49
CA LEU A 107 -14.16 -32.02 2.37
C LEU A 107 -14.26 -31.54 0.93
N GLU A 108 -15.49 -31.43 0.41
CA GLU A 108 -15.76 -30.84 -0.90
C GLU A 108 -17.00 -29.95 -0.80
N ASP A 109 -16.91 -28.77 -1.44
CA ASP A 109 -18.04 -27.84 -1.52
C ASP A 109 -18.04 -27.17 -2.90
N ALA A 110 -19.03 -27.50 -3.72
CA ALA A 110 -19.16 -27.01 -5.09
C ALA A 110 -19.46 -25.49 -5.17
N GLN A 111 -19.97 -24.88 -4.10
CA GLN A 111 -20.29 -23.46 -4.01
C GLN A 111 -19.42 -22.74 -2.99
N GLY A 112 -18.68 -23.50 -2.18
CA GLY A 112 -17.80 -22.99 -1.14
C GLY A 112 -16.38 -22.67 -1.62
N GLY A 113 -15.52 -22.32 -0.66
CA GLY A 113 -14.10 -22.07 -0.86
C GLY A 113 -13.28 -22.70 0.26
N ILE A 114 -12.21 -23.41 -0.06
CA ILE A 114 -11.30 -24.05 0.89
C ILE A 114 -9.87 -23.65 0.56
N ARG A 115 -9.11 -23.18 1.57
CA ARG A 115 -7.74 -22.73 1.39
C ARG A 115 -6.90 -22.88 2.67
N ASP A 116 -5.60 -22.73 2.55
CA ASP A 116 -4.60 -22.60 3.62
C ASP A 116 -4.53 -23.78 4.60
N PRO A 117 -4.59 -25.05 4.17
CA PRO A 117 -4.52 -26.17 5.10
C PRO A 117 -3.18 -26.22 5.85
N GLN A 118 -3.25 -26.43 7.17
CA GLN A 118 -2.10 -26.58 8.06
C GLN A 118 -2.27 -27.81 8.94
N VAL A 119 -1.24 -28.65 8.94
CA VAL A 119 -1.26 -29.87 9.74
C VAL A 119 -0.86 -29.55 11.19
N HIS A 120 -1.69 -29.98 12.13
CA HIS A 120 -1.38 -29.86 13.55
C HIS A 120 -0.11 -30.62 13.93
N TYR A 121 0.58 -30.19 15.00
CA TYR A 121 1.80 -30.83 15.50
C TYR A 121 1.71 -32.34 15.69
N GLY A 122 0.55 -32.85 16.08
CA GLY A 122 0.29 -34.28 16.23
C GLY A 122 0.01 -35.06 14.93
N GLY A 123 -0.07 -34.38 13.77
CA GLY A 123 -0.32 -35.02 12.48
C GLY A 123 -1.73 -35.59 12.28
N LYS A 124 -2.68 -35.32 13.19
CA LYS A 124 -4.02 -35.95 13.20
C LYS A 124 -5.17 -34.97 12.92
N LYS A 125 -4.88 -33.69 12.88
CA LYS A 125 -5.85 -32.63 12.60
C LYS A 125 -5.30 -31.69 11.55
N ILE A 126 -6.20 -31.05 10.80
CA ILE A 126 -5.91 -30.06 9.77
C ILE A 126 -6.74 -28.82 10.10
N LEU A 127 -6.07 -27.69 10.24
CA LEU A 127 -6.64 -26.37 10.37
C LEU A 127 -6.65 -25.73 8.98
N PHE A 128 -7.74 -25.07 8.60
CA PHE A 128 -7.87 -24.46 7.26
C PHE A 128 -8.91 -23.35 7.26
N SER A 129 -8.88 -22.53 6.23
CA SER A 129 -9.86 -21.48 5.97
C SER A 129 -10.98 -22.05 5.10
N TYR A 130 -12.22 -21.97 5.56
CA TYR A 130 -13.38 -22.49 4.83
C TYR A 130 -14.51 -21.47 4.82
N ARG A 131 -15.04 -21.24 3.63
CA ARG A 131 -16.24 -20.48 3.34
C ARG A 131 -17.27 -21.44 2.77
N PRO A 132 -18.29 -21.85 3.56
CA PRO A 132 -19.43 -22.62 3.04
C PRO A 132 -20.13 -21.92 1.89
N GLY A 133 -20.70 -22.69 0.96
CA GLY A 133 -21.31 -22.16 -0.27
C GLY A 133 -22.48 -21.19 -0.09
N ASP A 134 -23.12 -21.18 1.06
CA ASP A 134 -24.22 -20.31 1.44
C ASP A 134 -23.76 -19.07 2.23
N THR A 135 -22.43 -18.86 2.37
CA THR A 135 -21.85 -17.78 3.17
C THR A 135 -20.95 -16.85 2.36
N SER A 136 -20.66 -15.67 2.93
CA SER A 136 -19.87 -14.62 2.28
C SER A 136 -18.41 -14.54 2.73
N HIS A 137 -18.08 -15.18 3.86
CA HIS A 137 -16.78 -15.02 4.52
C HIS A 137 -16.11 -16.33 4.81
N TYR A 138 -14.77 -16.34 4.73
CA TYR A 138 -13.94 -17.42 5.19
C TYR A 138 -13.83 -17.41 6.72
N HIS A 139 -13.91 -18.59 7.33
CA HIS A 139 -13.66 -18.77 8.75
C HIS A 139 -12.69 -19.92 8.99
N LEU A 140 -12.04 -19.92 10.15
CA LEU A 140 -11.17 -21.01 10.54
C LEU A 140 -12.00 -22.25 10.89
N HIS A 141 -11.58 -23.39 10.38
CA HIS A 141 -12.15 -24.69 10.65
C HIS A 141 -11.06 -25.72 10.96
N GLU A 142 -11.38 -26.71 11.74
CA GLU A 142 -10.58 -27.92 11.92
C GLU A 142 -11.33 -29.15 11.40
N ILE A 143 -10.58 -30.11 10.90
CA ILE A 143 -11.06 -31.46 10.55
C ILE A 143 -9.99 -32.47 10.94
N ASN A 144 -10.43 -33.70 11.32
CA ASN A 144 -9.49 -34.79 11.52
C ASN A 144 -8.85 -35.25 10.20
N SER A 145 -7.67 -35.80 10.25
CA SER A 145 -6.94 -36.29 9.06
C SER A 145 -7.68 -37.44 8.34
N ASP A 146 -8.66 -38.08 8.97
CA ASP A 146 -9.54 -39.09 8.38
C ASP A 146 -10.82 -38.51 7.74
N GLY A 147 -11.05 -37.21 7.80
CA GLY A 147 -12.22 -36.50 7.28
C GLY A 147 -13.37 -36.37 8.28
N THR A 148 -13.23 -36.87 9.48
CA THR A 148 -14.26 -36.72 10.54
C THR A 148 -14.06 -35.47 11.39
N GLY A 149 -15.07 -35.11 12.19
CA GLY A 149 -14.93 -34.09 13.22
C GLY A 149 -14.74 -32.64 12.68
N LEU A 150 -15.36 -32.32 11.52
CA LEU A 150 -15.37 -30.94 11.01
C LEU A 150 -15.96 -30.00 12.07
N ARG A 151 -15.17 -28.97 12.45
CA ARG A 151 -15.53 -27.99 13.47
C ARG A 151 -15.19 -26.59 13.01
N LYS A 152 -16.16 -25.66 13.10
CA LYS A 152 -15.93 -24.23 12.93
C LYS A 152 -15.29 -23.65 14.20
N LEU A 153 -14.28 -22.77 14.04
CA LEU A 153 -13.57 -22.12 15.14
C LEU A 153 -13.92 -20.64 15.26
N THR A 154 -13.98 -19.92 14.15
CA THR A 154 -14.26 -18.48 14.16
C THR A 154 -15.54 -18.17 13.40
N ASP A 155 -16.12 -16.98 13.62
CA ASP A 155 -17.35 -16.51 12.96
C ASP A 155 -17.37 -14.99 12.81
N GLY A 156 -18.49 -14.45 12.29
CA GLY A 156 -18.73 -13.01 12.14
C GLY A 156 -18.73 -12.57 10.68
N ALA A 157 -18.87 -11.27 10.45
CA ALA A 157 -18.94 -10.65 9.13
C ALA A 157 -17.54 -10.21 8.63
N PHE A 158 -16.55 -11.09 8.78
CA PHE A 158 -15.14 -10.86 8.42
C PHE A 158 -14.52 -12.14 7.89
N ASP A 159 -13.51 -12.00 7.05
CA ASP A 159 -12.71 -13.12 6.58
C ASP A 159 -11.56 -13.41 7.56
N ASP A 160 -11.41 -14.68 7.93
CA ASP A 160 -10.31 -15.23 8.71
C ASP A 160 -9.60 -16.27 7.84
N ILE A 161 -8.34 -16.02 7.46
CA ILE A 161 -7.58 -16.81 6.49
C ILE A 161 -6.12 -17.01 6.93
N GLU A 162 -5.39 -17.86 6.21
CA GLU A 162 -3.95 -18.13 6.38
C GLU A 162 -3.57 -18.47 7.83
N PRO A 163 -4.24 -19.45 8.47
CA PRO A 163 -3.96 -19.79 9.85
C PRO A 163 -2.67 -20.61 10.03
N THR A 164 -2.10 -20.54 11.22
CA THR A 164 -1.04 -21.44 11.68
C THR A 164 -1.19 -21.73 13.16
N TYR A 165 -0.83 -22.95 13.61
CA TYR A 165 -0.77 -23.29 15.02
C TYR A 165 0.50 -22.70 15.66
N LEU A 166 0.35 -22.25 16.90
CA LEU A 166 1.44 -21.95 17.81
C LEU A 166 1.82 -23.18 18.65
N PRO A 167 3.02 -23.19 19.25
CA PRO A 167 3.48 -24.31 20.10
C PRO A 167 2.54 -24.68 21.26
N GLY A 168 1.73 -23.72 21.75
CA GLY A 168 0.71 -23.94 22.80
C GLY A 168 -0.69 -24.30 22.30
N ASP A 169 -0.84 -24.60 21.01
CA ASP A 169 -2.08 -24.88 20.30
C ASP A 169 -3.00 -23.66 20.03
N ASP A 170 -2.66 -22.47 20.50
CA ASP A 170 -3.25 -21.22 20.03
C ASP A 170 -3.03 -21.08 18.52
N ILE A 171 -3.84 -20.24 17.89
CA ILE A 171 -3.83 -20.05 16.43
C ILE A 171 -3.50 -18.58 16.11
N VAL A 172 -2.56 -18.37 15.20
CA VAL A 172 -2.35 -17.08 14.53
C VAL A 172 -2.88 -17.17 13.11
N PHE A 173 -3.52 -16.11 12.65
CA PHE A 173 -4.14 -16.02 11.32
C PHE A 173 -4.22 -14.57 10.86
N VAL A 174 -4.57 -14.32 9.62
CA VAL A 174 -4.85 -12.98 9.13
C VAL A 174 -6.36 -12.77 9.01
N SER A 175 -6.82 -11.56 9.35
CA SER A 175 -8.24 -11.28 9.40
C SER A 175 -8.59 -9.87 8.95
N SER A 176 -9.70 -9.76 8.22
CA SER A 176 -10.32 -8.47 7.85
C SER A 176 -11.06 -7.81 9.03
N ARG A 177 -11.03 -8.39 10.23
CA ARG A 177 -11.49 -7.76 11.49
C ARG A 177 -10.78 -6.47 11.82
N CYS A 178 -9.62 -6.21 11.20
CA CYS A 178 -8.93 -4.93 11.28
C CYS A 178 -9.73 -3.75 10.69
N LYS A 179 -10.82 -4.02 9.94
CA LYS A 179 -11.77 -3.04 9.40
C LYS A 179 -11.09 -1.98 8.51
N ARG A 180 -10.21 -2.37 7.62
CA ARG A 180 -9.39 -1.50 6.78
C ARG A 180 -9.50 -1.90 5.33
N TRP A 181 -9.24 -0.94 4.43
CA TRP A 181 -9.21 -1.16 2.99
C TRP A 181 -7.84 -0.80 2.42
N VAL A 182 -7.43 -1.54 1.38
CA VAL A 182 -6.16 -1.30 0.69
C VAL A 182 -6.11 0.13 0.16
N ASN A 183 -5.01 0.81 0.40
CA ASN A 183 -4.88 2.23 0.08
C ASN A 183 -4.99 2.54 -1.40
N CYS A 184 -4.58 1.61 -2.30
CA CYS A 184 -4.58 1.81 -3.75
C CYS A 184 -5.53 0.91 -4.52
N TRP A 185 -6.31 0.04 -3.85
CA TRP A 185 -7.21 -0.87 -4.54
C TRP A 185 -8.53 -1.08 -3.79
N LEU A 186 -9.50 -1.68 -4.48
CA LEU A 186 -10.90 -1.79 -4.09
C LEU A 186 -11.19 -3.03 -3.23
N THR A 187 -10.27 -3.43 -2.37
CA THR A 187 -10.30 -4.68 -1.62
C THR A 187 -10.05 -4.46 -0.14
N PRO A 188 -10.60 -5.31 0.74
CA PRO A 188 -10.32 -5.23 2.17
C PRO A 188 -8.87 -5.63 2.49
N VAL A 189 -8.38 -5.14 3.61
CA VAL A 189 -7.09 -5.53 4.22
C VAL A 189 -7.33 -6.64 5.23
N ALA A 190 -6.35 -7.54 5.38
CA ALA A 190 -6.26 -8.48 6.49
C ALA A 190 -4.91 -8.35 7.20
N THR A 191 -4.93 -8.37 8.55
CA THR A 191 -3.76 -8.26 9.40
C THR A 191 -3.70 -9.40 10.41
N LEU A 192 -2.55 -9.58 11.09
CA LEU A 192 -2.33 -10.65 12.05
C LEU A 192 -3.27 -10.55 13.25
N HIS A 193 -3.92 -11.67 13.57
CA HIS A 193 -4.75 -11.92 14.74
C HIS A 193 -4.33 -13.22 15.42
N ARG A 194 -4.64 -13.34 16.70
CA ARG A 194 -4.44 -14.56 17.48
C ARG A 194 -5.74 -14.92 18.20
N CYS A 195 -6.02 -16.22 18.30
CA CYS A 195 -7.08 -16.75 19.13
C CYS A 195 -6.60 -17.98 19.91
N ASN A 196 -7.41 -18.41 20.88
CA ASN A 196 -7.18 -19.67 21.58
C ASN A 196 -7.44 -20.87 20.66
N ALA A 197 -7.03 -22.06 21.07
CA ALA A 197 -7.23 -23.33 20.34
C ALA A 197 -8.71 -23.67 20.03
N ASP A 198 -9.65 -23.10 20.75
CA ASP A 198 -11.09 -23.26 20.56
C ASP A 198 -11.71 -22.19 19.63
N GLY A 199 -10.90 -21.22 19.18
CA GLY A 199 -11.33 -20.08 18.39
C GLY A 199 -11.75 -18.86 19.23
N GLY A 200 -11.77 -18.96 20.55
CA GLY A 200 -12.13 -17.86 21.47
C GLY A 200 -11.01 -16.83 21.62
N ASN A 201 -11.33 -15.72 22.25
CA ASN A 201 -10.39 -14.64 22.57
C ASN A 201 -9.61 -14.11 21.36
N ILE A 202 -10.33 -13.82 20.27
CA ILE A 202 -9.74 -13.24 19.04
C ILE A 202 -9.22 -11.83 19.37
N ARG A 203 -7.94 -11.58 19.09
CA ARG A 203 -7.30 -10.29 19.29
C ARG A 203 -6.30 -9.96 18.18
N SER A 204 -6.21 -8.70 17.77
CA SER A 204 -5.17 -8.25 16.86
C SER A 204 -3.79 -8.29 17.54
N ILE A 205 -2.78 -8.70 16.79
CA ILE A 205 -1.37 -8.69 17.18
C ILE A 205 -0.51 -7.91 16.19
N SER A 206 -1.14 -7.03 15.41
CA SER A 206 -0.48 -6.22 14.37
C SER A 206 -0.85 -4.75 14.52
N ILE A 207 0.12 -3.91 14.21
CA ILE A 207 -0.04 -2.46 14.10
C ILE A 207 -0.12 -2.01 12.63
N ASN A 208 -0.04 -2.93 11.66
CA ASN A 208 0.02 -2.58 10.24
C ASN A 208 -1.31 -1.97 9.76
N ILE A 209 -1.23 -1.01 8.84
CA ILE A 209 -2.39 -0.42 8.16
C ILE A 209 -2.73 -1.11 6.84
N GLU A 210 -1.80 -1.90 6.31
CA GLU A 210 -1.93 -2.75 5.13
C GLU A 210 -1.80 -4.23 5.50
N HIS A 211 -1.64 -5.10 4.50
CA HIS A 211 -1.61 -6.53 4.70
C HIS A 211 -0.40 -7.02 5.49
N ASP A 212 -0.68 -7.91 6.44
CA ASP A 212 0.25 -8.93 6.90
C ASP A 212 -0.25 -10.29 6.40
N ASN A 213 0.66 -11.17 5.94
CA ASN A 213 0.26 -12.44 5.32
C ASN A 213 1.14 -13.60 5.76
N THR A 214 0.60 -14.79 5.61
CA THR A 214 1.29 -16.09 5.68
C THR A 214 2.15 -16.27 6.93
N PRO A 215 1.60 -16.04 8.16
CA PRO A 215 2.35 -16.18 9.39
C PRO A 215 2.81 -17.63 9.61
N TRP A 216 4.03 -17.79 10.14
CA TRP A 216 4.57 -19.11 10.50
C TRP A 216 5.54 -19.03 11.69
N PRO A 217 5.50 -19.96 12.66
CA PRO A 217 6.47 -19.98 13.75
C PRO A 217 7.87 -20.38 13.27
N LEU A 218 8.86 -19.60 13.66
CA LEU A 218 10.28 -19.89 13.48
C LEU A 218 10.81 -20.85 14.56
N PRO A 219 11.94 -21.52 14.33
CA PRO A 219 12.56 -22.43 15.32
C PRO A 219 12.88 -21.78 16.67
N ASP A 220 12.96 -20.46 16.75
CA ASP A 220 13.17 -19.71 17.99
C ASP A 220 11.86 -19.29 18.69
N GLY A 221 10.71 -19.65 18.14
CA GLY A 221 9.37 -19.37 18.68
C GLY A 221 8.77 -18.05 18.23
N ARG A 222 9.51 -17.17 17.53
CA ARG A 222 8.94 -15.95 16.93
C ARG A 222 8.09 -16.30 15.72
N LEU A 223 7.19 -15.39 15.33
CA LEU A 223 6.47 -15.45 14.06
C LEU A 223 7.30 -14.87 12.92
N LEU A 224 7.33 -15.53 11.78
CA LEU A 224 7.76 -15.00 10.50
C LEU A 224 6.51 -14.70 9.69
N TYR A 225 6.43 -13.53 9.02
CA TYR A 225 5.31 -13.15 8.19
C TYR A 225 5.73 -12.15 7.10
N THR A 226 4.92 -12.01 6.07
CA THR A 226 5.04 -10.95 5.07
C THR A 226 4.35 -9.71 5.57
N ARG A 227 4.98 -8.55 5.47
CA ARG A 227 4.38 -7.26 5.74
C ARG A 227 4.48 -6.36 4.53
N TRP A 228 3.34 -5.82 4.10
CA TRP A 228 3.31 -4.76 3.12
C TRP A 228 3.36 -3.40 3.82
N GLU A 229 4.42 -2.64 3.57
CA GLU A 229 4.55 -1.27 4.03
C GLU A 229 4.04 -0.31 2.96
N TYR A 230 2.95 0.37 3.26
CA TYR A 230 2.32 1.30 2.34
C TYR A 230 2.33 2.73 2.91
N ILE A 231 3.48 3.27 3.17
CA ILE A 231 3.70 4.64 3.65
C ILE A 231 4.92 5.18 2.91
N ASP A 232 5.03 6.47 2.73
CA ASP A 232 6.17 7.30 2.33
C ASP A 232 7.44 6.67 1.73
N ARG A 233 7.46 5.35 1.48
CA ARG A 233 8.58 4.64 0.87
C ARG A 233 8.11 3.81 -0.32
N SER A 234 7.76 4.51 -1.42
CA SER A 234 7.38 3.84 -2.66
C SER A 234 6.29 2.78 -2.50
N GLN A 235 5.26 3.17 -1.89
CA GLN A 235 3.98 2.52 -1.55
C GLN A 235 3.69 1.14 -2.18
N VAL A 236 4.18 0.88 -3.40
CA VAL A 236 3.92 -0.34 -4.17
C VAL A 236 5.02 -1.39 -4.03
N HIS A 237 6.23 -1.05 -3.56
CA HIS A 237 7.40 -1.89 -3.79
C HIS A 237 7.98 -2.58 -2.56
N TYR A 238 7.46 -2.35 -1.35
CA TYR A 238 8.03 -2.93 -0.13
C TYR A 238 7.10 -3.95 0.51
N HIS A 239 7.29 -5.21 0.11
CA HIS A 239 6.59 -6.39 0.61
C HIS A 239 7.64 -7.41 1.05
N HIS A 240 8.08 -7.32 2.29
CA HIS A 240 9.22 -8.11 2.75
C HIS A 240 8.93 -8.85 4.05
N LEU A 241 9.91 -9.62 4.51
CA LEU A 241 9.74 -10.50 5.64
C LEU A 241 10.00 -9.78 6.96
N TRP A 242 9.10 -9.99 7.90
CA TRP A 242 9.16 -9.50 9.27
C TRP A 242 9.05 -10.62 10.26
N THR A 243 9.53 -10.37 11.47
CA THR A 243 9.28 -11.21 12.63
C THR A 243 8.66 -10.40 13.76
N ALA A 244 7.87 -11.07 14.59
CA ALA A 244 7.39 -10.56 15.87
C ALA A 244 7.27 -11.71 16.87
N ASN A 245 7.14 -11.41 18.15
CA ASN A 245 6.69 -12.40 19.12
C ASN A 245 5.23 -12.79 18.84
N PRO A 246 4.77 -13.98 19.27
CA PRO A 246 3.38 -14.42 19.04
C PRO A 246 2.30 -13.54 19.70
N ASP A 247 2.66 -12.61 20.54
CA ASP A 247 1.80 -11.60 21.15
C ASP A 247 1.84 -10.23 20.43
N GLY A 248 2.59 -10.13 19.31
CA GLY A 248 2.77 -8.93 18.50
C GLY A 248 3.89 -8.00 18.95
N THR A 249 4.54 -8.27 20.08
CA THR A 249 5.67 -7.46 20.55
C THR A 249 6.94 -7.66 19.73
N ALA A 250 7.87 -6.69 19.79
CA ALA A 250 9.17 -6.69 19.13
C ALA A 250 9.10 -6.94 17.60
N PRO A 251 8.24 -6.26 16.86
CA PRO A 251 8.21 -6.39 15.40
C PRO A 251 9.53 -5.89 14.81
N MET A 252 10.13 -6.69 13.93
CA MET A 252 11.37 -6.31 13.27
C MET A 252 11.49 -6.96 11.89
N THR A 253 12.18 -6.27 10.97
CA THR A 253 12.48 -6.82 9.67
C THR A 253 13.33 -8.09 9.78
N TYR A 254 12.91 -9.15 9.13
CA TYR A 254 13.69 -10.36 8.98
C TYR A 254 14.63 -10.28 7.78
N TYR A 255 14.08 -9.97 6.59
CA TYR A 255 14.86 -9.81 5.34
C TYR A 255 14.10 -8.95 4.32
N GLY A 256 14.84 -8.26 3.44
CA GLY A 256 14.31 -7.57 2.27
C GLY A 256 13.96 -6.10 2.48
N ASN A 257 14.28 -5.51 3.63
CA ASN A 257 13.99 -4.10 3.92
C ASN A 257 14.56 -3.11 2.89
N LEU A 258 15.66 -3.46 2.22
CA LEU A 258 16.32 -2.64 1.20
C LEU A 258 16.13 -3.18 -0.22
N GLU A 259 15.28 -4.19 -0.42
CA GLU A 259 15.04 -4.86 -1.69
C GLU A 259 13.64 -4.53 -2.25
N PRO A 260 13.47 -3.38 -2.94
CA PRO A 260 12.20 -3.02 -3.55
C PRO A 260 11.87 -3.89 -4.76
N GLY A 261 10.57 -4.01 -5.07
CA GLY A 261 10.11 -4.64 -6.32
C GLY A 261 10.09 -6.16 -6.29
N ILE A 262 10.08 -6.76 -5.11
CA ILE A 262 9.88 -8.19 -4.89
C ILE A 262 8.89 -8.37 -3.74
N LEU A 263 7.80 -9.09 -3.98
CA LEU A 263 6.97 -9.61 -2.91
C LEU A 263 7.60 -10.90 -2.38
N MET A 264 7.93 -10.94 -1.10
CA MET A 264 8.46 -12.11 -0.38
C MET A 264 7.36 -12.70 0.48
N ILE A 265 6.83 -13.88 0.11
CA ILE A 265 5.62 -14.43 0.72
C ILE A 265 5.70 -15.96 0.89
N ASP A 266 4.78 -16.53 1.63
CA ASP A 266 4.69 -17.97 1.92
C ASP A 266 5.98 -18.55 2.50
N SER A 267 6.66 -17.78 3.33
CA SER A 267 7.95 -18.18 3.89
C SER A 267 7.81 -19.22 4.99
N LYS A 268 8.64 -20.26 4.95
CA LYS A 268 8.67 -21.36 5.92
C LYS A 268 10.10 -21.69 6.32
N PRO A 269 10.38 -22.05 7.58
CA PRO A 269 11.69 -22.50 7.99
C PRO A 269 12.09 -23.80 7.31
N ILE A 270 13.38 -23.97 7.04
CA ILE A 270 13.96 -25.19 6.52
C ILE A 270 14.38 -26.06 7.71
N PRO A 271 13.87 -27.29 7.85
CA PRO A 271 14.17 -28.14 8.99
C PRO A 271 15.67 -28.36 9.21
N GLY A 272 16.14 -28.23 10.44
CA GLY A 272 17.55 -28.39 10.82
C GLY A 272 18.48 -27.27 10.37
N SER A 273 17.93 -26.11 10.01
CA SER A 273 18.66 -24.95 9.50
C SER A 273 18.06 -23.65 10.03
N ASP A 274 18.85 -22.58 10.08
CA ASP A 274 18.36 -21.22 10.35
C ASP A 274 17.72 -20.57 9.10
N LYS A 275 17.78 -21.23 7.95
CA LYS A 275 17.31 -20.71 6.67
C LYS A 275 15.80 -20.85 6.51
N VAL A 276 15.25 -20.04 5.62
CA VAL A 276 13.86 -20.12 5.21
C VAL A 276 13.74 -20.27 3.69
N ILE A 277 12.72 -21.00 3.24
CA ILE A 277 12.26 -21.00 1.85
C ILE A 277 11.16 -19.96 1.71
N SER A 278 11.13 -19.23 0.61
CA SER A 278 10.15 -18.18 0.33
C SER A 278 9.75 -18.14 -1.13
N VAL A 279 8.58 -17.64 -1.45
CA VAL A 279 8.21 -17.22 -2.79
C VAL A 279 8.71 -15.80 -3.03
N PHE A 280 9.46 -15.57 -4.09
CA PHE A 280 9.85 -14.26 -4.60
C PHE A 280 9.00 -13.93 -5.82
N SER A 281 7.89 -13.26 -5.60
CA SER A 281 6.98 -12.82 -6.65
C SER A 281 7.45 -11.50 -7.25
N PRO A 282 7.55 -11.35 -8.57
CA PRO A 282 8.16 -10.17 -9.19
C PRO A 282 7.28 -8.92 -9.06
N GLY A 283 7.92 -7.76 -8.98
CA GLY A 283 7.26 -6.46 -8.97
C GLY A 283 6.40 -6.26 -7.73
N HIS A 284 5.12 -5.98 -7.96
CA HIS A 284 4.09 -5.84 -6.91
C HIS A 284 3.47 -7.18 -6.50
N GLY A 285 3.99 -8.28 -7.00
CA GLY A 285 3.46 -9.62 -6.76
C GLY A 285 2.46 -10.09 -7.83
N GLN A 286 2.33 -11.39 -7.95
CA GLN A 286 1.43 -12.06 -8.90
C GLN A 286 0.26 -12.74 -8.16
N LYS A 287 -0.83 -12.96 -8.90
CA LYS A 287 -2.02 -13.68 -8.45
C LYS A 287 -1.65 -14.97 -7.71
N GLU A 288 -2.37 -15.24 -6.61
CA GLU A 288 -2.20 -16.43 -5.77
C GLU A 288 -0.74 -16.65 -5.34
N HIS A 289 -0.02 -15.57 -5.05
CA HIS A 289 1.36 -15.59 -4.56
C HIS A 289 2.39 -16.23 -5.51
N ALA A 290 2.09 -16.36 -6.82
CA ALA A 290 3.00 -17.02 -7.76
C ALA A 290 4.35 -16.29 -7.87
N GLY A 291 5.44 -17.05 -7.89
CA GLY A 291 6.79 -16.48 -8.00
C GLY A 291 7.89 -17.55 -8.10
N ALA A 292 9.12 -17.08 -8.10
CA ALA A 292 10.29 -17.96 -8.02
C ALA A 292 10.53 -18.39 -6.56
N LEU A 293 10.99 -19.62 -6.34
CA LEU A 293 11.41 -20.07 -5.01
C LEU A 293 12.82 -19.57 -4.69
N ALA A 294 12.99 -19.08 -3.47
CA ALA A 294 14.30 -18.63 -2.98
C ALA A 294 14.56 -19.13 -1.56
N ILE A 295 15.80 -19.46 -1.28
CA ILE A 295 16.30 -19.77 0.06
C ILE A 295 16.99 -18.51 0.61
N ILE A 296 16.62 -18.11 1.81
CA ILE A 296 17.19 -16.96 2.52
C ILE A 296 18.00 -17.48 3.72
N ASP A 297 19.24 -17.02 3.82
CA ASP A 297 20.13 -17.29 4.96
C ASP A 297 20.19 -16.06 5.87
N PRO A 298 19.53 -16.03 7.03
CA PRO A 298 19.49 -14.87 7.91
C PRO A 298 20.83 -14.53 8.52
N ASN A 299 21.79 -15.48 8.55
CA ASN A 299 23.10 -15.28 9.16
C ASN A 299 23.97 -14.28 8.38
N ALA A 300 23.65 -14.05 7.10
CA ALA A 300 24.31 -13.01 6.30
C ALA A 300 23.83 -11.58 6.67
N GLY A 301 22.73 -11.45 7.42
CA GLY A 301 22.14 -10.17 7.83
C GLY A 301 20.86 -9.82 7.08
N PRO A 302 19.97 -9.02 7.71
CA PRO A 302 18.65 -8.71 7.17
C PRO A 302 18.66 -7.79 5.94
N ASP A 303 19.75 -7.05 5.74
CA ASP A 303 19.93 -6.09 4.66
C ASP A 303 20.97 -6.57 3.62
N GLU A 304 21.49 -7.80 3.77
CA GLU A 304 22.48 -8.36 2.85
C GLU A 304 21.79 -9.02 1.65
N LYS A 305 21.90 -8.40 0.50
CA LYS A 305 21.26 -8.88 -0.74
C LYS A 305 21.66 -10.31 -1.10
N GLY A 306 22.91 -10.69 -0.86
CA GLY A 306 23.45 -12.02 -1.11
C GLY A 306 22.91 -13.11 -0.18
N ALA A 307 22.16 -12.75 0.88
CA ALA A 307 21.51 -13.69 1.79
C ALA A 307 20.42 -14.53 1.11
N ALA A 308 19.82 -14.03 0.03
CA ALA A 308 18.80 -14.74 -0.72
C ALA A 308 19.34 -15.34 -2.02
N ARG A 309 19.06 -16.63 -2.25
CA ARG A 309 19.42 -17.35 -3.46
C ARG A 309 18.16 -17.98 -4.09
N ARG A 310 17.78 -17.51 -5.27
CA ARG A 310 16.71 -18.17 -6.05
C ARG A 310 17.15 -19.58 -6.45
N ILE A 311 16.30 -20.57 -6.24
CA ILE A 311 16.50 -21.96 -6.64
C ILE A 311 15.73 -22.33 -7.89
N THR A 312 14.76 -21.50 -8.31
CA THR A 312 14.05 -21.64 -9.57
C THR A 312 14.21 -20.42 -10.45
N LYS A 313 14.09 -20.63 -11.78
CA LYS A 313 14.06 -19.54 -12.77
C LYS A 313 12.63 -19.15 -13.15
N ALA A 314 11.73 -20.14 -13.18
CA ALA A 314 10.31 -19.90 -13.44
C ALA A 314 9.65 -19.24 -12.23
N GLU A 315 8.65 -18.41 -12.49
CA GLU A 315 7.98 -17.57 -11.49
C GLU A 315 6.50 -17.98 -11.34
N ASP A 316 6.22 -19.28 -11.44
CA ASP A 316 4.89 -19.89 -11.35
C ASP A 316 4.74 -20.91 -10.21
N TYR A 317 5.68 -20.90 -9.26
CA TYR A 317 5.62 -21.71 -8.04
C TYR A 317 4.84 -21.00 -6.94
N ARG A 318 4.20 -21.79 -6.07
CA ARG A 318 3.41 -21.33 -4.93
C ARG A 318 3.58 -22.25 -3.73
N ASP A 319 3.30 -21.73 -2.53
CA ASP A 319 3.07 -22.48 -1.30
C ASP A 319 4.19 -23.45 -0.89
N PRO A 320 5.47 -23.06 -0.93
CA PRO A 320 6.57 -23.99 -0.67
C PRO A 320 6.54 -24.54 0.74
N TRP A 321 6.96 -25.79 0.87
CA TRP A 321 7.21 -26.49 2.12
C TRP A 321 8.56 -27.20 2.05
N ALA A 322 9.53 -26.74 2.83
CA ALA A 322 10.82 -27.40 2.88
C ALA A 322 10.72 -28.70 3.68
N LEU A 323 11.14 -29.79 3.09
CA LEU A 323 11.32 -31.11 3.73
C LEU A 323 12.75 -31.25 4.28
N SER A 324 13.70 -30.60 3.63
CA SER A 324 15.11 -30.44 4.01
C SER A 324 15.71 -29.26 3.24
N ASP A 325 16.97 -28.95 3.46
CA ASP A 325 17.73 -27.94 2.71
C ASP A 325 17.92 -28.29 1.22
N ASN A 326 17.69 -29.54 0.83
CA ASN A 326 17.77 -30.03 -0.54
C ASN A 326 16.47 -30.66 -1.09
N CYS A 327 15.35 -30.48 -0.40
CA CYS A 327 14.07 -31.01 -0.87
C CYS A 327 12.91 -30.11 -0.46
N VAL A 328 12.19 -29.59 -1.46
CA VAL A 328 11.06 -28.70 -1.29
C VAL A 328 9.84 -29.29 -2.00
N LEU A 329 8.73 -29.33 -1.30
CA LEU A 329 7.38 -29.59 -1.84
C LEU A 329 6.73 -28.25 -2.15
N ALA A 330 6.09 -28.11 -3.33
CA ALA A 330 5.39 -26.88 -3.72
C ALA A 330 4.23 -27.16 -4.66
N ALA A 331 3.40 -26.17 -4.95
CA ALA A 331 2.46 -26.18 -6.06
C ALA A 331 3.05 -25.43 -7.26
N ARG A 332 2.85 -25.95 -8.47
CA ARG A 332 3.25 -25.31 -9.72
C ARG A 332 2.21 -25.55 -10.81
N GLY A 333 1.59 -24.50 -11.29
CA GLY A 333 0.51 -24.62 -12.24
C GLY A 333 -0.63 -25.46 -11.65
N ARG A 334 -0.87 -26.65 -12.22
CA ARG A 334 -1.91 -27.59 -11.80
C ARG A 334 -1.37 -28.85 -11.10
N ASP A 335 -0.06 -28.92 -10.89
CA ASP A 335 0.61 -30.07 -10.29
C ASP A 335 1.16 -29.75 -8.89
N LEU A 336 1.28 -30.75 -8.05
CA LEU A 336 2.24 -30.71 -6.96
C LEU A 336 3.64 -31.02 -7.52
N VAL A 337 4.68 -30.45 -6.92
CA VAL A 337 6.05 -30.64 -7.38
C VAL A 337 6.99 -30.89 -6.21
N LEU A 338 7.97 -31.73 -6.43
CA LEU A 338 9.15 -31.88 -5.57
C LEU A 338 10.35 -31.26 -6.29
N LEU A 339 11.13 -30.46 -5.55
CA LEU A 339 12.32 -29.80 -6.10
C LEU A 339 13.52 -30.05 -5.19
N ASP A 340 14.71 -30.10 -5.81
CA ASP A 340 15.98 -29.99 -5.09
C ASP A 340 16.47 -28.53 -5.01
N ALA A 341 17.53 -28.28 -4.24
CA ALA A 341 18.13 -26.95 -4.11
C ALA A 341 18.84 -26.45 -5.39
N ALA A 342 18.99 -27.27 -6.40
CA ALA A 342 19.48 -26.90 -7.73
C ALA A 342 18.34 -26.53 -8.69
N GLY A 343 17.07 -26.71 -8.27
CA GLY A 343 15.88 -26.41 -9.06
C GLY A 343 15.49 -27.55 -10.03
N ASN A 344 16.03 -28.75 -9.88
CA ASN A 344 15.49 -29.88 -10.58
C ASN A 344 14.15 -30.26 -9.97
N GLU A 345 13.13 -30.54 -10.79
CA GLU A 345 11.77 -30.83 -10.33
C GLU A 345 11.24 -32.19 -10.84
N GLU A 346 10.41 -32.79 -10.01
CA GLU A 346 9.53 -33.91 -10.39
C GLU A 346 8.08 -33.47 -10.14
N ARG A 347 7.23 -33.62 -11.18
CA ARG A 347 5.81 -33.28 -11.13
C ARG A 347 4.96 -34.45 -10.66
N ILE A 348 3.98 -34.18 -9.83
CA ILE A 348 3.00 -35.11 -9.32
C ILE A 348 1.63 -34.61 -9.77
N PRO A 349 1.11 -35.09 -10.91
CA PRO A 349 -0.23 -34.75 -11.38
C PRO A 349 -1.30 -35.26 -10.41
N VAL A 350 -2.24 -34.41 -10.00
CA VAL A 350 -3.26 -34.75 -9.02
C VAL A 350 -4.68 -34.36 -9.46
N LEU A 351 -4.82 -33.59 -10.54
CA LEU A 351 -6.10 -33.14 -11.06
C LEU A 351 -6.56 -34.03 -12.22
N ALA A 352 -7.86 -34.33 -12.27
CA ALA A 352 -8.52 -34.99 -13.39
C ALA A 352 -8.71 -33.99 -14.56
N GLU A 353 -8.94 -34.52 -15.77
CA GLU A 353 -9.09 -33.68 -16.98
C GLU A 353 -10.28 -32.71 -16.91
N ASP A 354 -11.37 -33.11 -16.30
CA ASP A 354 -12.56 -32.29 -16.12
C ASP A 354 -12.31 -31.16 -15.12
N GLU A 355 -11.56 -31.37 -14.07
CA GLU A 355 -11.12 -30.34 -13.13
C GLU A 355 -10.17 -29.34 -13.80
N ILE A 356 -9.27 -29.84 -14.64
CA ILE A 356 -8.37 -28.99 -15.46
C ILE A 356 -9.20 -28.10 -16.40
N LYS A 357 -10.23 -28.66 -17.05
CA LYS A 357 -11.15 -27.90 -17.92
C LYS A 357 -12.01 -26.90 -17.13
N ALA A 358 -12.37 -27.23 -15.88
CA ALA A 358 -13.09 -26.33 -14.96
C ALA A 358 -12.20 -25.20 -14.40
N GLY A 359 -10.90 -25.17 -14.69
CA GLY A 359 -9.99 -24.12 -14.24
C GLY A 359 -9.50 -24.30 -12.81
N MET A 360 -9.47 -25.52 -12.30
CA MET A 360 -8.98 -25.83 -10.96
C MET A 360 -7.44 -25.90 -10.92
N PHE A 361 -6.89 -25.61 -9.75
CA PHE A 361 -5.47 -25.61 -9.42
C PHE A 361 -5.21 -26.28 -8.08
N CYS A 362 -4.00 -26.80 -7.88
CA CYS A 362 -3.53 -27.29 -6.59
C CYS A 362 -2.90 -26.17 -5.80
N HIS A 363 -3.09 -26.18 -4.47
CA HIS A 363 -2.59 -25.17 -3.56
C HIS A 363 -2.15 -25.80 -2.23
N GLU A 364 -1.24 -25.14 -1.54
CA GLU A 364 -0.81 -25.35 -0.17
C GLU A 364 -0.55 -26.83 0.21
N PRO A 365 0.34 -27.55 -0.49
CA PRO A 365 0.63 -28.94 -0.11
C PRO A 365 1.39 -29.01 1.22
N ARG A 366 0.93 -29.92 2.13
CA ARG A 366 1.53 -30.11 3.46
C ARG A 366 1.67 -31.59 3.78
N PRO A 367 2.84 -32.08 4.21
CA PRO A 367 3.00 -33.44 4.68
C PRO A 367 2.11 -33.73 5.89
N LEU A 368 1.38 -34.84 5.85
CA LEU A 368 0.48 -35.24 6.94
C LEU A 368 1.26 -36.10 7.95
N VAL A 369 2.14 -35.45 8.70
CA VAL A 369 3.02 -36.06 9.70
C VAL A 369 3.10 -35.25 10.98
N PRO A 370 3.38 -35.86 12.13
CA PRO A 370 3.79 -35.15 13.34
C PRO A 370 5.06 -34.33 13.10
N ARG A 371 5.11 -33.13 13.68
CA ARG A 371 6.30 -32.29 13.69
C ARG A 371 6.67 -31.82 15.10
N PRO A 372 7.95 -31.54 15.39
CA PRO A 372 8.36 -30.95 16.66
C PRO A 372 7.66 -29.61 16.89
N ARG A 373 7.39 -29.29 18.15
CA ARG A 373 6.94 -27.97 18.56
C ARG A 373 8.15 -27.04 18.73
N GLU A 374 8.00 -25.82 18.29
CA GLU A 374 8.94 -24.74 18.56
C GLU A 374 8.87 -24.35 20.04
N PRO A 375 9.86 -23.64 20.60
CA PRO A 375 9.78 -23.07 21.94
C PRO A 375 8.60 -22.12 22.08
N ALA A 376 7.81 -22.25 23.13
CA ALA A 376 6.74 -21.33 23.45
C ALA A 376 7.33 -20.06 24.08
N LEU A 377 7.12 -18.91 23.47
CA LEU A 377 7.47 -17.61 24.04
C LEU A 377 6.33 -17.13 24.95
N ALA A 378 6.71 -16.63 26.13
CA ALA A 378 5.75 -16.04 27.05
C ALA A 378 5.20 -14.72 26.50
N ASP A 379 3.91 -14.46 26.67
CA ASP A 379 3.28 -13.19 26.33
C ASP A 379 3.89 -12.06 27.19
N ARG A 380 4.25 -10.96 26.56
CA ARG A 380 4.81 -9.74 27.16
C ARG A 380 3.80 -8.60 27.20
N VAL A 381 2.72 -8.72 26.44
CA VAL A 381 1.64 -7.75 26.41
C VAL A 381 0.94 -7.69 27.77
N ARG A 382 0.67 -6.47 28.21
CA ARG A 382 -0.17 -6.19 29.38
C ARG A 382 -1.50 -5.58 28.92
N PRO A 383 -2.52 -6.36 28.66
CA PRO A 383 -3.77 -5.89 28.01
C PRO A 383 -4.50 -4.76 28.75
N GLY A 384 -4.25 -4.61 30.05
CA GLY A 384 -4.80 -3.52 30.87
C GLY A 384 -4.16 -2.15 30.63
N GLU A 385 -3.00 -2.10 29.95
CA GLU A 385 -2.30 -0.85 29.67
C GLU A 385 -2.81 -0.22 28.38
N LYS A 386 -2.93 1.11 28.37
CA LYS A 386 -3.34 1.87 27.15
C LYS A 386 -2.16 2.29 26.29
N THR A 387 -0.97 2.32 26.88
CA THR A 387 0.28 2.78 26.27
C THR A 387 1.37 1.73 26.36
N GLY A 388 2.40 1.89 25.57
CA GLY A 388 3.72 1.32 25.76
C GLY A 388 4.74 2.46 25.78
N THR A 389 6.03 2.14 25.87
CA THR A 389 7.10 3.13 25.89
C THR A 389 8.10 2.89 24.77
N MET A 390 8.74 3.97 24.32
CA MET A 390 9.84 3.91 23.35
C MET A 390 11.05 4.66 23.87
N VAL A 391 12.23 4.04 23.70
CA VAL A 391 13.52 4.66 23.98
C VAL A 391 14.29 4.79 22.67
N LEU A 392 14.63 6.01 22.27
CA LEU A 392 15.56 6.31 21.19
C LEU A 392 16.91 6.66 21.81
N VAL A 393 17.98 5.96 21.41
CA VAL A 393 19.32 6.15 22.00
C VAL A 393 20.00 7.41 21.47
N ASP A 394 20.02 7.60 20.15
CA ASP A 394 20.60 8.80 19.51
C ASP A 394 19.89 9.09 18.19
N SER A 395 19.14 10.19 18.13
CA SER A 395 18.42 10.65 16.94
C SER A 395 19.33 10.99 15.75
N ARG A 396 20.62 11.20 15.98
CA ARG A 396 21.61 11.51 14.93
C ARG A 396 22.25 10.25 14.33
N HIS A 397 22.18 9.10 15.05
CA HIS A 397 22.71 7.84 14.56
C HIS A 397 21.80 7.27 13.48
N GLY A 398 22.37 6.98 12.30
CA GLY A 398 21.57 6.38 11.24
C GLY A 398 22.23 6.47 9.86
N ARG A 399 21.69 5.68 8.95
CA ARG A 399 22.02 5.79 7.52
C ARG A 399 21.54 7.15 7.03
N ASN A 400 22.36 7.89 6.29
CA ASN A 400 21.97 9.15 5.70
C ASN A 400 21.53 10.24 6.71
N MET A 401 22.28 10.35 7.83
CA MET A 401 22.14 11.44 8.81
C MET A 401 23.31 12.44 8.75
N LYS A 402 24.14 12.37 7.68
CA LYS A 402 25.28 13.26 7.51
C LYS A 402 24.85 14.73 7.48
N GLY A 403 25.53 15.56 8.28
CA GLY A 403 25.29 17.00 8.35
C GLY A 403 24.29 17.42 9.43
N VAL A 404 23.78 16.48 10.23
CA VAL A 404 22.99 16.81 11.41
C VAL A 404 23.92 17.01 12.59
N GLY A 405 23.88 18.21 13.17
CA GLY A 405 24.76 18.62 14.28
C GLY A 405 24.28 18.13 15.65
N VAL A 406 25.19 18.18 16.62
CA VAL A 406 24.84 17.95 18.02
C VAL A 406 23.84 19.00 18.51
N GLY A 407 22.74 18.57 19.12
CA GLY A 407 21.73 19.48 19.64
C GLY A 407 20.91 20.21 18.57
N GLU A 408 20.98 19.81 17.32
CA GLU A 408 20.15 20.37 16.26
C GLU A 408 18.72 19.84 16.32
N ILE A 409 18.53 18.55 16.56
CA ILE A 409 17.22 17.95 16.78
C ILE A 409 16.81 18.29 18.22
N ARG A 410 15.65 18.93 18.40
CA ARG A 410 15.13 19.38 19.69
C ARG A 410 13.89 18.62 20.13
N GLU A 411 13.07 18.21 19.16
CA GLU A 411 11.83 17.52 19.41
C GLU A 411 11.61 16.43 18.36
N LEU A 412 10.81 15.43 18.70
CA LEU A 412 10.19 14.53 17.73
C LEU A 412 8.71 14.88 17.65
N LEU A 413 8.24 15.21 16.46
CA LEU A 413 6.82 15.23 16.13
C LEU A 413 6.37 13.78 15.95
N VAL A 414 5.34 13.39 16.69
CA VAL A 414 4.76 12.04 16.65
C VAL A 414 3.52 12.10 15.77
N LEU A 415 3.55 11.36 14.68
CA LEU A 415 2.46 11.26 13.71
C LEU A 415 1.90 9.84 13.71
N GLU A 416 0.61 9.70 13.37
CA GLU A 416 -0.07 8.41 13.18
C GLU A 416 -0.56 8.30 11.75
N SER A 417 -0.29 7.17 11.09
CA SER A 417 -0.91 6.84 9.80
C SER A 417 -2.31 6.31 10.02
N LEU A 418 -3.27 6.91 9.34
CA LEU A 418 -4.69 6.61 9.51
C LEU A 418 -5.16 5.60 8.46
N PRO A 419 -5.68 4.42 8.86
CA PRO A 419 -6.21 3.45 7.93
C PRO A 419 -7.44 3.98 7.20
N LYS A 420 -7.60 3.54 5.96
CA LYS A 420 -8.72 3.88 5.07
C LYS A 420 -9.94 3.02 5.43
N PRO A 421 -11.10 3.62 5.75
CA PRO A 421 -12.30 2.87 6.12
C PRO A 421 -12.97 2.18 4.93
N ILE A 422 -12.76 2.69 3.72
CA ILE A 422 -13.21 2.13 2.46
C ILE A 422 -12.34 2.70 1.33
N ASN A 423 -12.14 1.93 0.27
CA ASN A 423 -11.56 2.42 -0.96
C ASN A 423 -12.46 2.10 -2.15
N PHE A 424 -12.84 3.10 -2.92
CA PHE A 424 -13.64 2.99 -4.14
C PHE A 424 -13.09 3.83 -5.29
N THR A 425 -11.94 4.48 -5.11
CA THR A 425 -11.25 5.25 -6.15
C THR A 425 -10.05 4.51 -6.74
N GLY A 426 -9.52 3.54 -6.03
CA GLY A 426 -8.32 2.80 -6.43
C GLY A 426 -7.04 3.62 -6.38
N GLY A 427 -7.00 4.74 -5.63
CA GLY A 427 -5.81 5.57 -5.59
C GLY A 427 -5.82 6.71 -4.59
N MET A 428 -4.96 7.68 -4.85
CA MET A 428 -4.70 8.82 -3.99
C MET A 428 -5.67 10.00 -4.20
N GLU A 429 -6.52 9.90 -5.18
CA GLU A 429 -7.43 10.98 -5.58
C GLU A 429 -8.59 11.13 -4.57
N PRO A 430 -8.87 12.32 -4.13
CA PRO A 430 -8.15 13.56 -4.30
C PRO A 430 -7.16 13.86 -3.17
N LEU A 431 -6.65 12.86 -2.41
CA LEU A 431 -5.81 13.10 -1.23
C LEU A 431 -4.58 13.95 -1.55
N SER A 432 -3.91 13.69 -2.66
CA SER A 432 -2.88 14.59 -3.20
C SER A 432 -2.61 14.29 -4.67
N TYR A 433 -1.91 15.18 -5.35
CA TYR A 433 -1.47 14.96 -6.72
C TYR A 433 -0.10 14.29 -6.75
N GLY A 434 -0.08 13.00 -7.05
CA GLY A 434 1.14 12.21 -7.21
C GLY A 434 1.87 11.84 -5.91
N GLY A 435 1.25 12.04 -4.73
CA GLY A 435 1.96 11.89 -3.46
C GLY A 435 1.33 10.94 -2.45
N THR A 436 0.25 11.33 -1.83
CA THR A 436 -0.30 10.71 -0.62
C THR A 436 -1.43 9.73 -0.90
N PHE A 437 -1.37 8.56 -0.26
CA PHE A 437 -2.47 7.57 -0.24
C PHE A 437 -3.13 7.46 1.14
N THR A 438 -2.46 7.93 2.18
CA THR A 438 -2.91 7.87 3.57
C THR A 438 -3.00 9.25 4.18
N LEU A 439 -4.03 9.45 5.00
CA LEU A 439 -4.10 10.58 5.91
C LEU A 439 -3.23 10.31 7.14
N GLU A 440 -2.75 11.38 7.74
CA GLU A 440 -1.89 11.34 8.90
C GLU A 440 -2.45 12.23 10.01
N ARG A 441 -2.35 11.78 11.25
CA ARG A 441 -2.76 12.52 12.44
C ARG A 441 -1.57 13.01 13.21
N VAL A 442 -1.61 14.26 13.66
CA VAL A 442 -0.66 14.82 14.62
C VAL A 442 -1.06 14.38 16.03
N LEU A 443 -0.22 13.57 16.68
CA LEU A 443 -0.42 13.22 18.09
C LEU A 443 0.18 14.28 19.02
N GLY A 444 1.26 14.94 18.62
CA GLY A 444 1.95 15.97 19.37
C GLY A 444 3.47 15.82 19.31
N LYS A 445 4.16 16.35 20.28
CA LYS A 445 5.63 16.42 20.33
C LYS A 445 6.19 15.83 21.62
N VAL A 446 7.41 15.31 21.52
CA VAL A 446 8.23 14.88 22.68
C VAL A 446 9.63 15.48 22.57
N PRO A 447 10.29 15.81 23.70
CA PRO A 447 11.63 16.41 23.69
C PRO A 447 12.72 15.40 23.32
N VAL A 448 13.81 15.92 22.77
CA VAL A 448 15.06 15.17 22.54
C VAL A 448 16.15 15.80 23.42
N GLU A 449 16.85 14.97 24.19
CA GLU A 449 17.91 15.36 25.08
C GLU A 449 19.18 15.81 24.34
N SER A 450 20.11 16.46 25.06
CA SER A 450 21.34 16.99 24.47
C SER A 450 22.26 15.91 23.88
N ASP A 451 22.15 14.67 24.33
CA ASP A 451 22.85 13.51 23.77
C ASP A 451 22.16 12.92 22.54
N GLY A 452 21.00 13.43 22.18
CA GLY A 452 20.18 12.95 21.07
C GLY A 452 19.15 11.87 21.44
N SER A 453 19.09 11.50 22.72
CA SER A 453 18.15 10.48 23.21
C SER A 453 16.75 11.04 23.45
N ALA A 454 15.75 10.14 23.40
CA ALA A 454 14.37 10.42 23.77
C ALA A 454 13.75 9.19 24.44
N HIS A 455 12.87 9.41 25.44
CA HIS A 455 12.14 8.34 26.14
C HIS A 455 10.72 8.82 26.40
N PHE A 456 9.73 8.16 25.81
CA PHE A 456 8.35 8.64 25.84
C PHE A 456 7.32 7.52 25.73
N GLU A 457 6.11 7.83 26.15
CA GLU A 457 4.93 6.97 25.98
C GLU A 457 4.35 7.08 24.59
N LEU A 458 3.88 5.95 24.06
CA LEU A 458 3.10 5.88 22.83
C LEU A 458 1.75 5.19 23.09
N PRO A 459 0.67 5.64 22.45
CA PRO A 459 -0.58 4.90 22.47
C PRO A 459 -0.37 3.52 21.83
N ALA A 460 -0.85 2.49 22.52
CA ALA A 460 -0.64 1.11 22.10
C ALA A 460 -1.44 0.77 20.83
N MET A 461 -0.90 -0.14 20.02
CA MET A 461 -1.51 -0.69 18.80
C MET A 461 -1.86 0.37 17.75
N ARG A 462 -1.07 1.42 17.64
CA ARG A 462 -1.20 2.45 16.61
C ARG A 462 0.03 2.51 15.73
N SER A 463 -0.19 2.75 14.42
CA SER A 463 0.89 2.91 13.44
C SER A 463 1.45 4.31 13.52
N VAL A 464 2.58 4.49 14.22
CA VAL A 464 3.19 5.80 14.44
C VAL A 464 4.52 5.94 13.72
N PHE A 465 4.88 7.17 13.39
CA PHE A 465 6.20 7.51 12.87
C PHE A 465 6.61 8.90 13.35
N PHE A 466 7.87 9.28 13.10
CA PHE A 466 8.46 10.45 13.71
C PHE A 466 9.02 11.39 12.67
N VAL A 467 8.88 12.69 12.94
CA VAL A 467 9.63 13.75 12.27
C VAL A 467 10.52 14.45 13.30
N ALA A 468 11.84 14.36 13.10
CA ALA A 468 12.80 15.08 13.92
C ALA A 468 12.76 16.56 13.58
N LEU A 469 12.55 17.42 14.59
CA LEU A 469 12.39 18.87 14.43
C LEU A 469 13.58 19.62 15.00
N ASP A 470 13.95 20.72 14.33
CA ASP A 470 14.92 21.70 14.85
C ASP A 470 14.31 22.67 15.87
N GLN A 471 15.10 23.64 16.32
CA GLN A 471 14.65 24.67 17.26
C GLN A 471 13.53 25.59 16.72
N ASN A 472 13.35 25.66 15.40
CA ASN A 472 12.33 26.46 14.73
C ASN A 472 11.07 25.62 14.40
N GLY A 473 11.03 24.34 14.84
CA GLY A 473 9.95 23.41 14.54
C GLY A 473 9.92 22.92 13.08
N ARG A 474 11.01 23.12 12.31
CA ARG A 474 11.14 22.62 10.94
C ARG A 474 11.70 21.20 10.92
N ALA A 475 11.24 20.39 9.98
CA ALA A 475 11.69 19.02 9.80
C ALA A 475 13.17 18.90 9.44
N VAL A 476 13.94 18.27 10.29
CA VAL A 476 15.34 17.86 10.00
C VAL A 476 15.33 16.52 9.28
N LYS A 477 14.53 15.57 9.77
CA LYS A 477 14.45 14.22 9.20
C LYS A 477 13.05 13.66 9.38
N ARG A 478 12.49 13.10 8.31
CA ARG A 478 11.21 12.38 8.35
C ARG A 478 11.47 10.88 8.28
N MET A 479 10.86 10.11 9.16
CA MET A 479 10.79 8.66 9.08
C MET A 479 9.86 8.26 7.92
N GLN A 480 10.32 7.33 7.08
CA GLN A 480 9.58 6.88 5.90
C GLN A 480 9.12 5.42 6.04
N SER A 481 8.81 5.02 7.22
CA SER A 481 8.17 3.77 7.62
C SER A 481 7.39 4.08 8.89
N PHE A 482 6.83 3.09 9.53
CA PHE A 482 6.13 3.26 10.80
C PHE A 482 6.54 2.18 11.80
N THR A 483 6.27 2.46 13.04
CA THR A 483 6.46 1.56 14.17
C THR A 483 5.26 1.67 15.11
N GLY A 484 5.28 0.98 16.22
CA GLY A 484 4.31 1.08 17.29
C GLY A 484 4.67 0.15 18.41
N VAL A 485 3.92 0.20 19.47
CA VAL A 485 4.09 -0.64 20.66
C VAL A 485 2.81 -1.40 20.94
N MET A 486 2.97 -2.61 21.48
CA MET A 486 1.86 -3.35 22.05
C MET A 486 1.55 -2.81 23.47
N PRO A 487 0.36 -3.10 24.05
CA PRO A 487 0.01 -2.66 25.40
C PRO A 487 1.07 -3.05 26.42
N GLY A 488 1.66 -2.06 27.11
CA GLY A 488 2.69 -2.22 28.10
C GLY A 488 4.07 -2.65 27.59
N GLU A 489 4.28 -2.68 26.27
CA GLU A 489 5.58 -2.97 25.68
C GLU A 489 6.56 -1.81 25.89
N SER A 490 7.85 -2.13 26.09
CA SER A 490 8.95 -1.16 25.97
C SER A 490 9.80 -1.53 24.76
N LEU A 491 9.85 -0.63 23.77
CA LEU A 491 10.58 -0.81 22.51
C LEU A 491 11.79 0.14 22.48
N GLY A 492 12.96 -0.36 22.07
CA GLY A 492 14.18 0.42 21.89
C GLY A 492 14.54 0.63 20.43
N CYS A 493 14.89 1.88 20.06
CA CYS A 493 15.52 2.22 18.79
C CYS A 493 16.91 2.76 19.04
N VAL A 494 17.93 2.23 18.34
CA VAL A 494 19.30 2.72 18.44
C VAL A 494 19.43 4.11 17.84
N GLY A 495 18.80 4.35 16.69
CA GLY A 495 18.83 5.63 16.00
C GLY A 495 17.78 5.73 14.88
N CYS A 496 17.99 6.69 13.97
CA CYS A 496 17.12 6.94 12.82
C CYS A 496 17.59 6.16 11.59
N HIS A 497 16.98 5.01 11.30
CA HIS A 497 17.29 4.17 10.12
C HIS A 497 18.77 3.74 10.04
N GLU A 498 19.32 3.26 11.14
CA GLU A 498 20.67 2.71 11.20
C GLU A 498 20.83 1.41 10.40
N TYR A 499 22.06 1.02 10.12
CA TYR A 499 22.35 -0.31 9.62
C TYR A 499 22.20 -1.31 10.77
N ARG A 500 21.38 -2.34 10.59
CA ARG A 500 21.08 -3.34 11.63
C ARG A 500 22.28 -4.24 11.97
N THR A 501 23.29 -4.23 11.14
CA THR A 501 24.56 -4.93 11.35
C THR A 501 25.62 -4.06 12.02
N SER A 502 25.33 -2.78 12.30
CA SER A 502 26.24 -1.86 12.98
C SER A 502 25.86 -1.73 14.46
N ALA A 503 26.86 -1.75 15.32
CA ALA A 503 26.69 -1.37 16.72
C ALA A 503 26.64 0.16 16.82
N PRO A 504 25.85 0.73 17.76
CA PRO A 504 25.92 2.15 18.04
C PRO A 504 27.34 2.54 18.44
N PRO A 505 27.81 3.75 18.08
CA PRO A 505 29.08 4.24 18.62
C PRO A 505 29.01 4.27 20.15
N LEU A 506 30.14 3.99 20.80
CA LEU A 506 30.23 4.08 22.26
C LEU A 506 29.77 5.50 22.66
N ALA A 507 28.63 5.57 23.32
CA ALA A 507 28.11 6.82 23.86
C ALA A 507 29.05 7.38 24.94
N GLN A 508 29.09 8.70 25.04
CA GLN A 508 29.81 9.36 26.15
C GLN A 508 29.25 8.95 27.54
N HIS A 509 27.96 8.52 27.53
CA HIS A 509 27.29 8.01 28.72
C HIS A 509 26.81 6.57 28.47
N PRO A 510 27.01 5.65 29.43
CA PRO A 510 26.61 4.25 29.31
C PRO A 510 25.07 4.08 29.29
N ILE A 511 24.33 5.08 29.78
CA ILE A 511 22.86 5.13 29.78
C ILE A 511 22.44 6.44 29.06
N PRO A 512 21.50 6.38 28.11
CA PRO A 512 20.94 7.58 27.48
C PRO A 512 20.33 8.53 28.51
N LEU A 513 20.55 9.85 28.39
CA LEU A 513 20.04 10.83 29.34
C LEU A 513 18.51 10.73 29.51
N ALA A 514 17.78 10.53 28.42
CA ALA A 514 16.33 10.39 28.45
C ALA A 514 15.88 9.15 29.27
N ALA A 515 16.65 8.08 29.28
CA ALA A 515 16.33 6.86 30.02
C ALA A 515 16.61 6.98 31.54
N MET A 516 17.25 8.07 32.00
CA MET A 516 17.54 8.33 33.43
C MET A 516 16.33 8.96 34.15
N ARG A 517 15.23 9.22 33.48
CA ARG A 517 14.00 9.80 34.00
C ARG A 517 12.77 9.05 33.47
N PRO A 518 11.58 9.25 34.08
CA PRO A 518 10.36 8.66 33.55
C PRO A 518 10.09 9.08 32.09
N PRO A 519 9.35 8.25 31.32
CA PRO A 519 9.01 8.58 29.95
C PRO A 519 8.19 9.89 29.85
N ASP A 520 8.45 10.67 28.80
CA ASP A 520 7.66 11.84 28.49
C ASP A 520 6.28 11.46 27.95
N VAL A 521 5.29 12.24 28.29
CA VAL A 521 3.97 12.17 27.65
C VAL A 521 3.98 13.03 26.40
N ILE A 522 3.36 12.56 25.32
CA ILE A 522 3.18 13.34 24.09
C ILE A 522 2.39 14.60 24.41
N ARG A 523 2.95 15.76 24.08
CA ARG A 523 2.31 17.08 24.27
C ARG A 523 1.60 17.46 22.97
N PRO A 524 0.23 17.57 22.98
CA PRO A 524 -0.50 18.06 21.81
C PRO A 524 -0.01 19.44 21.37
N VAL A 525 -0.06 19.72 20.07
CA VAL A 525 0.28 21.04 19.55
C VAL A 525 -0.96 21.94 19.73
N PRO A 526 -0.87 23.04 20.51
CA PRO A 526 -2.02 23.89 20.77
C PRO A 526 -2.59 24.55 19.51
N ASN A 527 -3.89 24.78 19.49
CA ASN A 527 -4.61 25.51 18.42
C ASN A 527 -4.46 24.93 17.02
N GLN A 528 -4.10 23.64 16.90
CA GLN A 528 -3.92 22.97 15.61
C GLN A 528 -4.92 21.82 15.44
N PRO A 529 -5.42 21.57 14.22
CA PRO A 529 -6.17 20.35 13.93
C PRO A 529 -5.22 19.16 14.04
N ASP A 530 -5.76 17.99 14.39
CA ASP A 530 -5.00 16.75 14.40
C ASP A 530 -4.90 16.10 13.01
N VAL A 531 -5.88 16.35 12.12
CA VAL A 531 -5.89 15.95 10.70
C VAL A 531 -6.15 17.18 9.85
N PHE A 532 -5.26 17.47 8.92
CA PHE A 532 -5.29 18.69 8.09
C PHE A 532 -6.16 18.51 6.84
N ASP A 533 -6.88 19.59 6.50
CA ASP A 533 -7.69 19.76 5.30
C ASP A 533 -7.29 21.06 4.60
N PHE A 534 -6.79 21.00 3.37
CA PHE A 534 -6.29 22.18 2.67
C PHE A 534 -7.36 23.28 2.51
N PRO A 535 -8.57 22.99 2.00
CA PRO A 535 -9.62 24.02 1.90
C PRO A 535 -9.99 24.68 3.23
N ARG A 536 -10.00 23.93 4.33
CA ARG A 536 -10.39 24.40 5.65
C ARG A 536 -9.28 25.14 6.38
N ASP A 537 -8.05 24.57 6.35
CA ASP A 537 -6.97 24.98 7.26
C ASP A 537 -5.90 25.83 6.57
N ILE A 538 -5.63 25.59 5.28
CA ILE A 538 -4.52 26.21 4.55
C ILE A 538 -4.99 27.30 3.59
N GLN A 539 -6.07 27.08 2.84
CA GLN A 539 -6.58 28.08 1.90
C GLN A 539 -6.83 29.45 2.56
N PRO A 540 -7.40 29.55 3.79
CA PRO A 540 -7.57 30.85 4.44
C PRO A 540 -6.26 31.60 4.73
N ILE A 541 -5.15 30.89 4.93
CA ILE A 541 -3.81 31.50 5.09
C ILE A 541 -3.33 32.03 3.74
N ILE A 542 -3.49 31.24 2.68
CA ILE A 542 -3.15 31.62 1.31
C ILE A 542 -4.01 32.84 0.87
N ASP A 543 -5.30 32.87 1.20
CA ASP A 543 -6.18 33.98 0.86
C ASP A 543 -5.71 35.29 1.49
N ARG A 544 -5.27 35.27 2.76
CA ARG A 544 -4.78 36.45 3.46
C ARG A 544 -3.45 36.98 2.92
N HIS A 545 -2.55 36.11 2.52
CA HIS A 545 -1.16 36.50 2.27
C HIS A 545 -0.75 36.47 0.80
N CYS A 546 -1.51 35.78 -0.09
CA CYS A 546 -1.06 35.50 -1.45
C CYS A 546 -2.05 35.94 -2.53
N VAL A 547 -3.37 35.83 -2.28
CA VAL A 547 -4.40 35.99 -3.33
C VAL A 547 -4.52 37.43 -3.83
N GLU A 548 -4.14 38.43 -3.06
CA GLU A 548 -4.13 39.83 -3.52
C GLU A 548 -3.34 40.00 -4.81
N CYS A 549 -2.16 39.37 -4.93
CA CYS A 549 -1.32 39.39 -6.13
C CYS A 549 -1.50 38.18 -7.05
N HIS A 550 -1.87 37.02 -6.49
CA HIS A 550 -1.95 35.74 -7.22
C HIS A 550 -3.41 35.31 -7.48
N ASN A 551 -4.22 36.23 -8.01
CA ASN A 551 -5.61 35.97 -8.44
C ASN A 551 -5.73 35.80 -9.96
N THR A 552 -6.93 35.63 -10.48
CA THR A 552 -7.21 35.42 -11.92
C THR A 552 -7.06 36.68 -12.76
N GLU A 553 -7.15 37.88 -12.15
CA GLU A 553 -7.07 39.19 -12.82
C GLU A 553 -5.63 39.64 -12.98
N GLN A 554 -4.81 39.49 -11.95
CA GLN A 554 -3.43 39.97 -11.87
C GLN A 554 -2.44 38.86 -12.19
N ALA A 555 -2.59 37.69 -11.58
CA ALA A 555 -1.79 36.47 -11.80
C ALA A 555 -0.27 36.71 -11.83
N ASP A 556 0.23 37.45 -10.83
CA ASP A 556 1.65 37.80 -10.75
C ASP A 556 2.53 36.53 -10.79
N GLY A 557 3.63 36.59 -11.53
CA GLY A 557 4.44 35.41 -11.78
C GLY A 557 3.74 34.32 -12.60
N ARG A 558 2.57 34.56 -13.13
CA ARG A 558 1.67 33.57 -13.79
C ARG A 558 1.20 32.47 -12.87
N VAL A 559 1.00 32.80 -11.60
CA VAL A 559 0.54 31.88 -10.56
C VAL A 559 -0.82 32.33 -10.07
N ILE A 560 -1.76 31.40 -9.96
CA ILE A 560 -3.10 31.63 -9.41
C ILE A 560 -3.23 30.78 -8.15
N LEU A 561 -3.54 31.43 -7.02
CA LEU A 561 -3.67 30.82 -5.69
C LEU A 561 -5.07 31.01 -5.07
N THR A 562 -6.07 31.27 -5.91
CA THR A 562 -7.46 31.34 -5.44
C THR A 562 -7.97 29.94 -5.07
N GLY A 563 -8.92 29.88 -4.12
CA GLY A 563 -9.64 28.66 -3.75
C GLY A 563 -10.64 28.17 -4.82
N ASP A 564 -10.64 28.74 -6.03
CA ASP A 564 -11.48 28.28 -7.15
C ASP A 564 -11.17 26.81 -7.48
N ARG A 565 -12.23 26.07 -7.80
CA ARG A 565 -12.15 24.61 -8.05
C ARG A 565 -11.85 24.31 -9.51
N GLY A 566 -10.85 23.48 -9.74
CA GLY A 566 -10.66 22.75 -10.98
C GLY A 566 -11.36 21.38 -10.96
N PRO A 567 -11.12 20.51 -11.94
CA PRO A 567 -11.78 19.20 -12.03
C PRO A 567 -11.62 18.27 -10.84
N LEU A 568 -10.47 18.29 -10.13
CA LEU A 568 -10.23 17.52 -8.88
C LEU A 568 -9.80 18.40 -7.71
N TYR A 569 -8.92 19.36 -7.93
CA TYR A 569 -8.28 20.19 -6.90
C TYR A 569 -8.68 21.65 -7.03
N SER A 570 -8.44 22.46 -5.99
CA SER A 570 -8.44 23.92 -6.12
C SER A 570 -7.23 24.39 -6.92
N HIS A 571 -7.33 25.59 -7.52
CA HIS A 571 -6.24 26.22 -8.25
C HIS A 571 -5.03 26.45 -7.35
N ALA A 572 -5.25 26.91 -6.10
CA ALA A 572 -4.17 27.14 -5.14
C ALA A 572 -3.40 25.85 -4.85
N TYR A 573 -4.09 24.79 -4.46
CA TYR A 573 -3.42 23.50 -4.12
C TYR A 573 -2.59 22.97 -5.29
N PHE A 574 -3.20 22.91 -6.47
CA PHE A 574 -2.50 22.40 -7.65
C PHE A 574 -1.34 23.29 -8.07
N SER A 575 -1.51 24.62 -8.03
CA SER A 575 -0.44 25.59 -8.34
C SER A 575 0.74 25.47 -7.39
N LEU A 576 0.49 25.34 -6.07
CA LEU A 576 1.56 25.12 -5.09
C LEU A 576 2.33 23.81 -5.37
N THR A 577 1.61 22.74 -5.69
CA THR A 577 2.21 21.42 -6.02
C THR A 577 3.12 21.51 -7.24
N VAL A 578 2.61 22.00 -8.37
CA VAL A 578 3.34 21.97 -9.66
C VAL A 578 4.42 23.05 -9.77
N ASN A 579 4.39 24.06 -8.93
CA ASN A 579 5.46 25.05 -8.83
C ASN A 579 6.50 24.69 -7.76
N GLY A 580 6.48 23.45 -7.24
CA GLY A 580 7.49 22.95 -6.31
C GLY A 580 7.50 23.68 -4.96
N GLN A 581 6.36 24.20 -4.51
CA GLN A 581 6.24 24.88 -3.22
C GLN A 581 6.16 23.91 -2.04
N LEU A 582 5.84 22.64 -2.33
CA LEU A 582 5.79 21.52 -1.39
C LEU A 582 7.02 20.65 -1.59
N ALA A 583 7.58 20.12 -0.53
CA ALA A 583 8.71 19.19 -0.60
C ALA A 583 8.20 17.78 -0.30
N ASP A 584 7.58 17.17 -1.29
CA ASP A 584 7.01 15.84 -1.21
C ASP A 584 7.83 14.83 -2.03
N GLY A 585 8.25 13.75 -1.42
CA GLY A 585 8.99 12.66 -2.06
C GLY A 585 8.33 11.29 -1.90
N ARG A 586 7.09 11.23 -1.47
CA ARG A 586 6.45 10.03 -0.93
C ARG A 586 6.23 8.91 -1.93
N ASN A 587 5.68 9.17 -3.08
CA ASN A 587 5.37 8.13 -4.07
C ASN A 587 6.55 7.84 -5.02
N ARG A 588 7.78 7.80 -4.52
CA ARG A 588 8.97 7.49 -5.31
C ARG A 588 9.62 6.20 -4.85
N ALA A 589 10.28 5.48 -5.76
CA ALA A 589 11.01 4.26 -5.47
C ALA A 589 12.22 4.47 -4.51
N ARG A 590 12.42 5.68 -4.05
CA ARG A 590 13.47 6.06 -3.13
C ARG A 590 12.91 6.21 -1.72
N SER A 591 13.59 5.64 -0.74
CA SER A 591 13.34 5.84 0.68
C SER A 591 14.57 6.46 1.37
N ASN A 592 14.41 6.84 2.64
CA ASN A 592 15.47 7.40 3.48
C ASN A 592 16.18 8.60 2.83
N TYR A 593 15.41 9.64 2.52
CA TYR A 593 15.94 10.91 1.99
C TYR A 593 16.96 11.56 2.94
N PRO A 594 17.90 12.37 2.41
CA PRO A 594 18.82 13.13 3.26
C PRO A 594 18.08 14.08 4.23
N PRO A 595 18.76 14.55 5.27
CA PRO A 595 18.20 15.57 6.14
C PRO A 595 17.76 16.81 5.36
N ARG A 596 16.67 17.44 5.78
CA ARG A 596 16.06 18.64 5.18
C ARG A 596 15.73 18.51 3.69
N ALA A 597 15.32 17.31 3.28
CA ALA A 597 14.93 17.06 1.89
C ALA A 597 13.41 16.97 1.70
N LEU A 598 12.64 16.85 2.79
CA LEU A 598 11.20 16.67 2.77
C LEU A 598 10.48 17.55 3.80
N GLY A 599 9.19 17.75 3.60
CA GLY A 599 8.28 18.42 4.53
C GLY A 599 8.65 19.88 4.79
N SER A 600 8.39 20.34 6.01
CA SER A 600 8.63 21.73 6.44
C SER A 600 10.10 22.14 6.37
N GLY A 601 11.03 21.19 6.39
CA GLY A 601 12.47 21.45 6.28
C GLY A 601 12.96 21.84 4.89
N ALA A 602 12.16 21.59 3.85
CA ALA A 602 12.56 21.80 2.45
C ALA A 602 11.53 22.58 1.61
N ALA A 603 10.33 22.85 2.13
CA ALA A 603 9.24 23.46 1.37
C ALA A 603 9.44 24.97 1.17
N PRO A 604 9.58 25.46 -0.08
CA PRO A 604 9.78 26.90 -0.35
C PRO A 604 8.59 27.77 0.07
N LEU A 605 7.39 27.20 0.25
CA LEU A 605 6.22 27.91 0.74
C LEU A 605 6.48 28.55 2.11
N LEU A 606 7.13 27.84 3.03
CA LEU A 606 7.44 28.36 4.36
C LEU A 606 8.37 29.55 4.32
N ASP A 607 9.43 29.52 3.51
CA ASP A 607 10.36 30.63 3.38
C ASP A 607 9.65 31.90 2.88
N LYS A 608 8.62 31.75 2.03
CA LYS A 608 7.79 32.86 1.55
C LYS A 608 6.91 33.45 2.66
N LEU A 609 6.33 32.59 3.47
CA LEU A 609 5.46 33.01 4.59
C LEU A 609 6.25 33.61 5.76
N GLU A 610 7.54 33.29 5.90
CA GLU A 610 8.43 33.84 6.94
C GLU A 610 9.09 35.17 6.54
N GLY A 611 8.72 35.78 5.42
CA GLY A 611 9.25 37.09 4.96
C GLY A 611 10.16 36.99 3.74
N GLY A 612 10.31 35.85 3.13
CA GLY A 612 11.14 35.63 1.93
C GLY A 612 10.49 36.04 0.61
N HIS A 613 9.30 36.67 0.64
CA HIS A 613 8.53 37.02 -0.55
C HIS A 613 7.65 38.27 -0.34
N HIS A 614 8.04 39.41 -0.90
CA HIS A 614 7.29 40.69 -0.91
C HIS A 614 6.76 41.09 0.47
N ASP A 615 7.60 40.97 1.51
CA ASP A 615 7.30 41.34 2.89
C ASP A 615 6.11 40.55 3.52
N VAL A 616 5.65 39.48 2.88
CA VAL A 616 4.65 38.58 3.47
C VAL A 616 5.20 37.97 4.74
N LYS A 617 4.47 38.10 5.84
CA LYS A 617 4.85 37.57 7.15
C LYS A 617 3.62 37.00 7.86
N ALA A 618 3.54 35.67 7.86
CA ALA A 618 2.51 34.97 8.63
C ALA A 618 2.84 34.98 10.12
N ASN A 619 1.81 34.91 10.96
CA ASN A 619 1.99 34.76 12.40
C ASN A 619 2.40 33.31 12.77
N GLU A 620 2.80 33.09 14.03
CA GLU A 620 3.33 31.80 14.47
C GLU A 620 2.28 30.67 14.42
N ASP A 621 1.00 30.94 14.67
CA ASP A 621 -0.05 29.94 14.55
C ASP A 621 -0.25 29.50 13.09
N GLU A 622 -0.22 30.45 12.14
CA GLU A 622 -0.28 30.18 10.70
C GLU A 622 0.95 29.41 10.22
N LEU A 623 2.14 29.80 10.68
CA LEU A 623 3.38 29.08 10.35
C LEU A 623 3.36 27.66 10.91
N SER A 624 2.87 27.47 12.15
CA SER A 624 2.71 26.15 12.77
C SER A 624 1.73 25.29 11.98
N THR A 625 0.60 25.86 11.56
CA THR A 625 -0.40 25.17 10.72
C THR A 625 0.21 24.67 9.42
N VAL A 626 0.94 25.54 8.71
CA VAL A 626 1.55 25.18 7.43
C VAL A 626 2.70 24.17 7.62
N ARG A 627 3.55 24.30 8.66
CA ARG A 627 4.61 23.32 8.97
C ARG A 627 4.01 21.92 9.19
N LEU A 628 3.00 21.82 10.05
CA LEU A 628 2.36 20.54 10.37
C LEU A 628 1.65 19.95 9.14
N TRP A 629 0.94 20.76 8.36
CA TRP A 629 0.32 20.31 7.12
C TRP A 629 1.36 19.74 6.12
N LEU A 630 2.52 20.41 5.97
CA LEU A 630 3.61 19.92 5.13
C LEU A 630 4.21 18.61 5.66
N ASP A 631 4.37 18.52 6.99
CA ASP A 631 4.96 17.33 7.64
C ASP A 631 3.99 16.14 7.71
N THR A 632 2.66 16.37 7.61
CA THR A 632 1.63 15.34 7.42
C THR A 632 1.38 15.02 5.95
N GLY A 633 2.26 15.49 5.06
CA GLY A 633 2.23 15.11 3.66
C GLY A 633 1.38 15.98 2.76
N ALA A 634 1.08 17.18 3.18
CA ALA A 634 0.34 18.16 2.39
C ALA A 634 -0.95 17.59 1.74
N PRO A 635 -1.85 16.94 2.49
CA PRO A 635 -3.09 16.40 1.94
C PRO A 635 -4.01 17.52 1.45
N TYR A 636 -4.83 17.21 0.41
CA TYR A 636 -5.87 18.13 -0.05
C TYR A 636 -7.13 18.01 0.82
N PRO A 637 -7.80 16.83 0.96
CA PRO A 637 -8.86 16.63 1.95
C PRO A 637 -8.29 16.08 3.25
N GLY A 638 -8.97 16.37 4.35
CA GLY A 638 -8.74 15.78 5.68
C GLY A 638 -9.68 14.62 6.01
N THR A 639 -10.32 14.03 5.00
CA THR A 639 -11.28 12.94 5.16
C THR A 639 -11.22 11.99 3.96
N TYR A 640 -11.33 10.68 4.21
CA TYR A 640 -11.49 9.68 3.15
C TYR A 640 -12.88 9.70 2.51
N ALA A 641 -13.88 10.28 3.17
CA ALA A 641 -15.21 10.50 2.59
C ALA A 641 -15.18 11.37 1.32
N ALA A 642 -14.12 12.16 1.14
CA ALA A 642 -13.89 12.97 -0.07
C ALA A 642 -13.67 12.13 -1.32
N LEU A 643 -13.16 10.90 -1.18
CA LEU A 643 -12.82 10.04 -2.31
C LEU A 643 -14.05 9.69 -3.14
N GLY A 644 -13.93 9.78 -4.46
CA GLY A 644 -15.00 9.46 -5.41
C GLY A 644 -16.15 10.45 -5.48
N THR A 645 -16.06 11.60 -4.81
CA THR A 645 -17.12 12.62 -4.80
C THR A 645 -16.76 13.80 -5.69
N GLY A 646 -17.59 14.08 -6.72
CA GLY A 646 -17.43 15.24 -7.61
C GLY A 646 -16.16 15.24 -8.44
N MET A 647 -15.49 14.11 -8.61
CA MET A 647 -14.33 14.00 -9.48
C MET A 647 -14.76 13.98 -10.94
N ILE A 648 -14.15 14.83 -11.76
CA ILE A 648 -14.28 14.80 -13.21
C ILE A 648 -12.99 14.25 -13.80
N GLY A 649 -13.03 13.01 -14.27
CA GLY A 649 -11.85 12.25 -14.64
C GLY A 649 -11.06 11.81 -13.43
N GLY A 650 -9.82 11.40 -13.62
CA GLY A 650 -8.94 10.90 -12.58
C GLY A 650 -8.18 9.67 -13.05
N TYR A 651 -8.13 8.63 -12.27
CA TYR A 651 -7.38 7.42 -12.59
C TYR A 651 -8.10 6.54 -13.63
N GLU A 652 -7.55 6.45 -14.84
CA GLU A 652 -8.22 5.78 -15.99
C GLU A 652 -8.62 4.33 -15.74
N SER A 653 -7.86 3.59 -14.95
CA SER A 653 -8.17 2.20 -14.64
C SER A 653 -9.33 2.03 -13.64
N ASN A 654 -9.84 3.12 -13.09
CA ASN A 654 -10.91 3.12 -12.11
C ASN A 654 -12.22 3.70 -12.66
N GLU A 655 -12.80 3.04 -13.62
CA GLU A 655 -14.06 3.45 -14.25
C GLU A 655 -15.27 3.46 -13.30
N GLN A 656 -15.16 2.82 -12.13
CA GLN A 656 -16.27 2.72 -11.18
C GLN A 656 -16.67 4.05 -10.57
N VAL A 657 -15.72 4.95 -10.40
CA VAL A 657 -15.93 6.23 -9.70
C VAL A 657 -15.53 7.45 -10.52
N ILE A 658 -14.77 7.25 -11.59
CA ILE A 658 -14.36 8.34 -12.49
C ILE A 658 -15.54 8.76 -13.36
N GLU A 659 -15.83 10.04 -13.35
CA GLU A 659 -16.75 10.65 -14.28
C GLU A 659 -15.99 11.20 -15.49
N ASN A 660 -16.19 10.57 -16.64
CA ASN A 660 -15.58 10.99 -17.90
C ASN A 660 -16.57 11.85 -18.70
N ASP A 661 -16.20 13.11 -18.94
CA ASP A 661 -17.05 14.06 -19.64
C ASP A 661 -16.89 14.04 -21.20
N SER A 662 -15.98 13.23 -21.72
CA SER A 662 -15.56 13.26 -23.14
C SER A 662 -16.69 13.01 -24.16
N SER A 663 -17.77 12.34 -23.75
CA SER A 663 -18.93 12.04 -24.59
C SER A 663 -20.06 13.09 -24.51
N ARG A 664 -19.94 14.08 -23.63
CA ARG A 664 -20.96 15.11 -23.46
C ARG A 664 -20.99 16.06 -24.65
N PRO A 665 -22.18 16.50 -25.11
CA PRO A 665 -22.31 17.42 -26.26
C PRO A 665 -21.48 18.68 -26.10
N GLU A 666 -21.48 19.29 -24.91
CA GLU A 666 -20.71 20.51 -24.62
C GLU A 666 -19.21 20.27 -24.73
N THR A 667 -18.73 19.10 -24.28
CA THR A 667 -17.32 18.72 -24.39
C THR A 667 -16.91 18.43 -25.81
N ILE A 668 -17.76 17.78 -26.62
CA ILE A 668 -17.52 17.54 -28.04
C ILE A 668 -17.40 18.87 -28.80
N ALA A 669 -18.29 19.84 -28.53
CA ALA A 669 -18.22 21.17 -29.11
C ALA A 669 -16.97 21.94 -28.69
N ALA A 670 -16.64 21.92 -27.38
CA ALA A 670 -15.44 22.56 -26.83
C ALA A 670 -14.15 21.94 -27.39
N LYS A 671 -14.08 20.63 -27.56
CA LYS A 671 -12.96 19.93 -28.19
C LYS A 671 -12.74 20.40 -29.63
N ALA A 672 -13.81 20.52 -30.41
CA ALA A 672 -13.73 21.03 -31.79
C ALA A 672 -13.21 22.49 -31.79
N ALA A 673 -13.69 23.33 -30.88
CA ALA A 673 -13.24 24.72 -30.74
C ALA A 673 -11.75 24.82 -30.33
N ILE A 674 -11.30 24.01 -29.37
CA ILE A 674 -9.90 23.94 -28.95
C ILE A 674 -9.03 23.44 -30.11
N ASP A 675 -9.44 22.40 -30.80
CA ASP A 675 -8.71 21.88 -31.98
C ASP A 675 -8.64 22.92 -33.11
N HIS A 676 -9.69 23.67 -33.35
CA HIS A 676 -9.75 24.73 -34.36
C HIS A 676 -8.81 25.89 -34.01
N ARG A 677 -8.87 26.41 -32.77
CA ARG A 677 -8.17 27.64 -32.37
C ARG A 677 -6.75 27.44 -31.86
N CYS A 678 -6.48 26.27 -31.25
CA CYS A 678 -5.26 26.10 -30.46
C CYS A 678 -4.26 25.14 -31.10
N SER A 679 -4.67 24.20 -31.97
CA SER A 679 -3.82 23.13 -32.45
C SER A 679 -2.68 23.58 -33.35
N SER A 680 -2.79 24.74 -34.01
CA SER A 680 -1.69 25.31 -34.83
C SER A 680 -0.45 25.69 -34.00
N CYS A 681 -0.65 26.11 -32.76
CA CYS A 681 0.44 26.51 -31.82
C CYS A 681 0.70 25.48 -30.73
N HIS A 682 -0.34 24.77 -30.33
CA HIS A 682 -0.28 23.75 -29.30
C HIS A 682 -0.48 22.37 -29.92
N GLY A 683 0.58 21.59 -30.02
CA GLY A 683 0.54 20.25 -30.58
C GLY A 683 -0.49 19.34 -29.87
N LYS A 684 -0.76 18.21 -30.45
CA LYS A 684 -1.61 17.16 -29.89
C LYS A 684 -1.07 16.79 -28.50
N ASN A 685 -1.91 16.68 -27.51
CA ASN A 685 -1.57 16.38 -26.11
C ASN A 685 -0.77 17.49 -25.37
N SER A 686 -0.85 18.74 -25.77
CA SER A 686 -0.24 19.85 -25.04
C SER A 686 -1.23 20.79 -24.36
N LEU A 687 -2.53 20.62 -24.63
CA LEU A 687 -3.67 21.25 -23.95
C LEU A 687 -4.77 20.22 -23.75
N PRO A 688 -5.46 20.25 -22.60
CA PRO A 688 -6.60 19.39 -22.37
C PRO A 688 -7.80 19.78 -23.26
N ARG A 689 -8.51 18.78 -23.77
CA ARG A 689 -9.67 18.92 -24.65
C ARG A 689 -10.99 18.57 -24.01
N SER A 690 -10.92 18.16 -22.73
CA SER A 690 -12.07 17.88 -21.89
C SER A 690 -11.67 18.13 -20.43
N LEU A 691 -12.64 18.16 -19.53
CA LEU A 691 -12.40 18.30 -18.09
C LEU A 691 -11.73 17.05 -17.49
N SER A 692 -11.80 15.93 -18.19
CA SER A 692 -11.18 14.65 -17.82
C SER A 692 -9.84 14.37 -18.51
N ASP A 693 -9.38 15.22 -19.45
CA ASP A 693 -8.19 14.97 -20.27
C ASP A 693 -6.89 15.29 -19.51
N GLU A 694 -6.10 14.29 -19.18
CA GLU A 694 -4.78 14.41 -18.53
C GLU A 694 -3.64 14.78 -19.51
N ILE A 695 -3.91 14.98 -20.78
CA ILE A 695 -2.90 15.31 -21.83
C ILE A 695 -1.68 14.36 -21.85
N GLY A 696 -1.89 13.10 -21.47
CA GLY A 696 -0.84 12.09 -21.41
C GLY A 696 0.17 12.28 -20.26
N LEU A 697 -0.20 13.03 -19.22
CA LEU A 697 0.56 13.09 -17.96
C LEU A 697 0.22 11.90 -17.08
N SER A 698 1.21 11.38 -16.38
CA SER A 698 0.96 10.36 -15.37
C SER A 698 0.30 11.00 -14.15
N PHE A 699 -0.81 10.44 -13.71
CA PHE A 699 -1.45 10.83 -12.46
C PHE A 699 -0.73 10.24 -11.23
N TRP A 700 -0.18 9.04 -11.38
CA TRP A 700 0.48 8.30 -10.30
C TRP A 700 1.88 8.80 -9.96
N MET A 701 2.65 9.12 -10.98
CA MET A 701 4.02 9.62 -10.88
C MET A 701 4.20 10.77 -11.87
N PRO A 702 3.61 11.94 -11.59
CA PRO A 702 3.75 13.08 -12.48
C PRO A 702 5.19 13.56 -12.52
N ASP A 703 5.72 13.81 -13.71
CA ASP A 703 6.96 14.56 -13.85
C ASP A 703 6.67 16.06 -13.70
N LEU A 704 6.95 16.60 -12.52
CA LEU A 704 6.74 18.02 -12.23
C LEU A 704 7.63 18.95 -13.08
N ASN A 705 8.65 18.41 -13.78
CA ASN A 705 9.47 19.15 -14.73
C ASN A 705 8.89 19.13 -16.15
N ASP A 706 7.87 18.32 -16.44
CA ASP A 706 7.18 18.34 -17.73
C ASP A 706 6.46 19.68 -17.92
N PRO A 707 6.81 20.50 -18.94
CA PRO A 707 6.21 21.83 -19.12
C PRO A 707 4.70 21.77 -19.40
N ARG A 708 4.15 20.62 -19.81
CA ARG A 708 2.72 20.41 -20.02
C ARG A 708 1.93 20.47 -18.72
N ILE A 709 2.55 20.15 -17.57
CA ILE A 709 1.88 20.15 -16.27
C ILE A 709 1.32 21.51 -15.88
N ARG A 710 1.98 22.59 -16.34
CA ARG A 710 1.54 23.99 -16.17
C ARG A 710 0.33 24.35 -17.04
N ARG A 711 -0.10 23.46 -17.91
CA ARG A 711 -1.30 23.55 -18.75
C ARG A 711 -2.29 22.43 -18.45
N SER A 712 -2.13 21.80 -17.31
CA SER A 712 -3.04 20.76 -16.83
C SER A 712 -4.47 21.27 -16.72
N ARG A 713 -5.43 20.40 -16.93
CA ARG A 713 -6.86 20.65 -16.73
C ARG A 713 -7.17 21.30 -15.38
N HIS A 714 -6.39 21.01 -14.34
CA HIS A 714 -6.58 21.54 -13.00
C HIS A 714 -6.23 23.03 -12.84
N ILE A 715 -5.50 23.60 -13.81
CA ILE A 715 -5.15 25.03 -13.87
C ILE A 715 -5.98 25.76 -14.92
N VAL A 716 -6.16 25.14 -16.11
CA VAL A 716 -6.75 25.87 -17.23
C VAL A 716 -8.27 25.94 -17.19
N PHE A 717 -8.93 25.05 -16.44
CA PHE A 717 -10.39 25.09 -16.26
C PHE A 717 -10.75 25.53 -14.83
N ASN A 718 -11.61 26.54 -14.73
CA ASN A 718 -12.17 27.04 -13.49
C ASN A 718 -13.66 26.66 -13.43
N LEU A 719 -14.01 25.79 -12.47
CA LEU A 719 -15.39 25.30 -12.31
C LEU A 719 -16.16 26.04 -11.22
N THR A 720 -15.51 26.93 -10.45
CA THR A 720 -16.20 27.87 -9.56
C THR A 720 -16.70 29.07 -10.34
N ARG A 721 -15.85 29.60 -11.23
CA ARG A 721 -16.12 30.76 -12.08
C ARG A 721 -15.74 30.41 -13.51
N PRO A 722 -16.61 29.71 -14.29
CA PRO A 722 -16.30 29.18 -15.62
C PRO A 722 -15.71 30.20 -16.61
N ASP A 723 -16.18 31.46 -16.58
CA ASP A 723 -15.67 32.56 -17.42
C ASP A 723 -14.25 33.02 -17.05
N ARG A 724 -13.72 32.56 -15.89
CA ARG A 724 -12.35 32.82 -15.44
C ARG A 724 -11.38 31.68 -15.76
N SER A 725 -11.81 30.70 -16.53
CA SER A 725 -10.91 29.63 -16.99
C SER A 725 -9.77 30.20 -17.85
N LEU A 726 -8.51 29.82 -17.53
CA LEU A 726 -7.34 30.26 -18.33
C LEU A 726 -7.45 29.80 -19.79
N MET A 727 -8.14 28.69 -20.08
CA MET A 727 -8.44 28.24 -21.43
C MET A 727 -9.23 29.30 -22.22
N LEU A 728 -10.02 30.13 -21.54
CA LEU A 728 -10.77 31.23 -22.10
C LEU A 728 -10.01 32.56 -22.05
N LEU A 729 -9.40 32.89 -20.89
CA LEU A 729 -8.78 34.17 -20.67
C LEU A 729 -7.47 34.37 -21.45
N ALA A 730 -6.67 33.32 -21.59
CA ALA A 730 -5.37 33.42 -22.28
C ALA A 730 -5.50 33.81 -23.76
N PRO A 731 -6.42 33.20 -24.58
CA PRO A 731 -6.59 33.58 -25.98
C PRO A 731 -7.48 34.82 -26.18
N LEU A 732 -8.28 35.21 -25.18
CA LEU A 732 -9.20 36.36 -25.30
C LEU A 732 -8.45 37.67 -25.27
N ALA A 733 -8.85 38.60 -26.18
CA ALA A 733 -8.27 39.92 -26.28
C ALA A 733 -8.39 40.73 -24.96
N LYS A 734 -7.40 41.54 -24.63
CA LYS A 734 -7.44 42.43 -23.47
C LYS A 734 -8.63 43.39 -23.47
N SER A 735 -8.99 43.92 -24.65
CA SER A 735 -10.16 44.79 -24.85
C SER A 735 -11.49 44.10 -24.50
N ALA A 736 -11.54 42.76 -24.52
CA ALA A 736 -12.70 41.96 -24.15
C ALA A 736 -12.61 41.39 -22.70
N GLY A 737 -11.59 41.84 -21.95
CA GLY A 737 -11.34 41.38 -20.54
C GLY A 737 -10.58 40.06 -20.45
N GLY A 738 -9.82 39.69 -21.46
CA GLY A 738 -8.89 38.57 -21.42
C GLY A 738 -7.44 38.98 -21.16
N HIS A 739 -6.51 37.99 -21.16
CA HIS A 739 -5.10 38.26 -20.97
C HIS A 739 -4.36 38.56 -22.28
N GLY A 740 -4.89 38.15 -23.43
CA GLY A 740 -4.29 38.33 -24.76
C GLY A 740 -2.88 37.73 -24.85
N THR A 741 -2.59 36.64 -24.15
CA THR A 741 -1.28 35.99 -24.14
C THR A 741 -1.08 35.03 -25.31
N CYS A 742 -2.15 34.52 -25.90
CA CYS A 742 -2.13 33.71 -27.12
C CYS A 742 -2.27 34.60 -28.36
N ARG A 743 -1.41 34.38 -29.35
CA ARG A 743 -1.37 35.16 -30.62
C ARG A 743 -1.27 34.24 -31.80
N GLN A 744 -1.76 34.66 -32.95
CA GLN A 744 -1.52 33.95 -34.19
C GLN A 744 -0.03 34.06 -34.56
N PRO A 745 0.59 32.97 -35.07
CA PRO A 745 2.06 32.88 -35.22
C PRO A 745 2.69 34.02 -36.06
N ASP A 746 2.06 34.48 -37.09
CA ASP A 746 2.64 35.37 -38.08
C ASP A 746 2.20 36.85 -37.94
N GLN A 747 1.64 37.22 -36.78
CA GLN A 747 1.15 38.59 -36.58
C GLN A 747 2.05 39.42 -35.65
N PRO A 748 2.17 40.77 -35.90
CA PRO A 748 2.95 41.68 -35.10
C PRO A 748 2.53 41.69 -33.60
N PRO A 749 3.43 42.03 -32.66
CA PRO A 749 3.09 42.26 -31.26
C PRO A 749 1.92 43.25 -31.10
N GLY A 750 0.86 42.83 -30.39
CA GLY A 750 -0.35 43.66 -30.20
C GLY A 750 -1.48 43.46 -31.21
N SER A 751 -1.25 42.65 -32.25
CA SER A 751 -2.29 42.27 -33.25
C SER A 751 -2.42 40.73 -33.28
N GLY A 752 -3.40 40.21 -34.01
CA GLY A 752 -3.58 38.78 -34.23
C GLY A 752 -4.07 38.01 -33.00
N GLN A 753 -4.99 38.59 -32.24
CA GLN A 753 -5.64 37.91 -31.15
C GLN A 753 -6.41 36.68 -31.63
N VAL A 754 -6.30 35.57 -30.90
CA VAL A 754 -6.94 34.29 -31.26
C VAL A 754 -8.47 34.39 -31.12
N ILE A 755 -8.94 35.03 -30.05
CA ILE A 755 -10.35 35.30 -29.75
C ILE A 755 -10.49 36.81 -29.46
N THR A 756 -11.32 37.54 -30.25
CA THR A 756 -11.43 39.00 -30.16
C THR A 756 -12.52 39.49 -29.21
N ASN A 757 -13.55 38.69 -28.99
CA ASN A 757 -14.68 39.03 -28.13
C ASN A 757 -15.33 37.79 -27.53
N ARG A 758 -16.14 37.99 -26.48
CA ARG A 758 -16.81 36.90 -25.76
C ARG A 758 -17.97 36.25 -26.53
N ASN A 759 -18.47 36.85 -27.61
CA ASN A 759 -19.54 36.26 -28.44
C ASN A 759 -18.99 35.33 -29.53
N ASP A 760 -17.69 35.13 -29.57
CA ASP A 760 -17.06 34.17 -30.49
C ASP A 760 -17.63 32.76 -30.24
N PRO A 761 -18.09 32.03 -31.30
CA PRO A 761 -18.68 30.70 -31.11
C PRO A 761 -17.78 29.68 -30.43
N ASP A 762 -16.47 29.75 -30.72
CA ASP A 762 -15.51 28.82 -30.10
C ASP A 762 -15.29 29.14 -28.61
N TYR A 763 -15.27 30.46 -28.26
CA TYR A 763 -15.25 30.87 -26.84
C TYR A 763 -16.49 30.36 -26.11
N GLN A 764 -17.67 30.50 -26.71
CA GLN A 764 -18.94 30.06 -26.11
C GLN A 764 -19.02 28.54 -25.97
N SER A 765 -18.43 27.77 -26.89
CA SER A 765 -18.36 26.32 -26.81
C SER A 765 -17.51 25.88 -25.64
N ILE A 766 -16.33 26.49 -25.44
CA ILE A 766 -15.45 26.18 -24.31
C ILE A 766 -16.09 26.60 -22.97
N LEU A 767 -16.72 27.77 -22.92
CA LEU A 767 -17.44 28.26 -21.73
C LEU A 767 -18.59 27.32 -21.35
N SER A 768 -19.33 26.81 -22.35
CA SER A 768 -20.42 25.85 -22.14
C SER A 768 -19.95 24.57 -21.47
N MET A 769 -18.81 24.02 -21.89
CA MET A 769 -18.18 22.85 -21.22
C MET A 769 -17.83 23.14 -19.76
N CYS A 770 -17.15 24.26 -19.49
CA CYS A 770 -16.79 24.63 -18.12
C CYS A 770 -18.05 24.87 -17.24
N THR A 771 -19.10 25.48 -17.82
CA THR A 771 -20.39 25.72 -17.14
C THR A 771 -21.12 24.41 -16.84
N ALA A 772 -21.09 23.44 -17.77
CA ALA A 772 -21.63 22.11 -17.56
C ALA A 772 -20.89 21.37 -16.45
N GLY A 773 -19.56 21.48 -16.40
CA GLY A 773 -18.74 20.94 -15.33
C GLY A 773 -19.04 21.56 -13.97
N SER A 774 -19.18 22.90 -13.92
CA SER A 774 -19.59 23.64 -12.72
C SER A 774 -20.95 23.18 -12.20
N ARG A 775 -21.92 23.06 -13.10
CA ARG A 775 -23.26 22.56 -12.76
C ARG A 775 -23.18 21.15 -12.17
N ARG A 776 -22.40 20.29 -12.80
CA ARG A 776 -22.24 18.92 -12.33
C ARG A 776 -21.59 18.84 -10.94
N LEU A 777 -20.56 19.64 -10.64
CA LEU A 777 -19.98 19.71 -9.30
C LEU A 777 -21.03 20.16 -8.27
N ASN A 778 -21.87 21.15 -8.61
CA ASN A 778 -22.94 21.62 -7.70
C ASN A 778 -24.02 20.56 -7.48
N GLU A 779 -24.36 19.74 -8.48
CA GLU A 779 -25.31 18.64 -8.38
C GLU A 779 -24.83 17.54 -7.42
N VAL A 780 -23.55 17.18 -7.49
CA VAL A 780 -22.97 16.10 -6.67
C VAL A 780 -22.46 16.59 -5.32
N GLY A 781 -22.15 17.89 -5.17
CA GLY A 781 -21.59 18.47 -3.95
C GLY A 781 -20.23 17.85 -3.61
N ARG A 782 -19.12 18.40 -4.17
CA ARG A 782 -17.78 17.92 -3.84
C ARG A 782 -17.45 18.25 -2.37
N PHE A 783 -16.54 17.49 -1.75
CA PHE A 783 -16.22 17.62 -0.31
C PHE A 783 -15.81 19.05 0.13
N ASP A 784 -15.24 19.83 -0.79
CA ASP A 784 -14.83 21.21 -0.59
C ASP A 784 -15.96 22.22 -0.92
N MET A 785 -17.21 21.78 -0.89
CA MET A 785 -18.39 22.58 -1.21
C MET A 785 -19.43 22.52 -0.07
N PRO A 786 -20.21 23.57 0.13
CA PRO A 786 -21.36 23.50 1.04
C PRO A 786 -22.34 22.39 0.63
N GLY A 787 -22.88 21.68 1.62
CA GLY A 787 -23.85 20.62 1.36
C GLY A 787 -23.22 19.31 0.85
N PHE A 788 -21.92 19.11 1.04
CA PHE A 788 -21.25 17.85 0.73
C PHE A 788 -21.98 16.65 1.33
N LYS A 789 -22.16 15.63 0.50
CA LYS A 789 -22.71 14.33 0.90
C LYS A 789 -21.71 13.23 0.58
N PRO A 790 -21.32 12.39 1.55
CA PRO A 790 -20.46 11.26 1.28
C PRO A 790 -21.19 10.21 0.42
N ARG A 791 -20.43 9.38 -0.24
CA ARG A 791 -20.98 8.32 -1.08
C ARG A 791 -21.74 7.27 -0.27
N PRO A 792 -22.80 6.66 -0.86
CA PRO A 792 -23.53 5.57 -0.20
C PRO A 792 -22.65 4.42 0.27
N GLU A 793 -21.55 4.12 -0.45
CA GLU A 793 -20.61 3.06 -0.09
C GLU A 793 -19.86 3.40 1.21
N TRP A 794 -19.47 4.65 1.40
CA TRP A 794 -18.85 5.11 2.65
C TRP A 794 -19.85 5.06 3.81
N ILE A 795 -21.09 5.52 3.57
CA ILE A 795 -22.17 5.46 4.56
C ILE A 795 -22.40 4.01 4.99
N GLY A 796 -22.53 3.09 4.01
CA GLY A 796 -22.75 1.67 4.29
C GLY A 796 -21.63 1.04 5.13
N GLU A 797 -20.35 1.39 4.90
CA GLU A 797 -19.25 0.92 5.74
C GLU A 797 -19.31 1.52 7.16
N MET A 798 -19.63 2.80 7.30
CA MET A 798 -19.80 3.42 8.62
C MET A 798 -20.98 2.80 9.39
N GLN A 799 -22.06 2.46 8.72
CA GLN A 799 -23.18 1.70 9.28
C GLN A 799 -22.77 0.29 9.70
N ARG A 800 -22.05 -0.43 8.83
CA ARG A 800 -21.52 -1.78 9.12
C ARG A 800 -20.59 -1.80 10.33
N PHE A 801 -19.83 -0.72 10.54
CA PHE A 801 -18.96 -0.55 11.70
C PHE A 801 -19.68 -0.02 12.95
N GLY A 802 -20.99 0.27 12.85
CA GLY A 802 -21.81 0.77 13.97
C GLY A 802 -21.55 2.23 14.32
N LEU A 803 -21.07 3.04 13.38
CA LEU A 803 -20.74 4.44 13.55
C LEU A 803 -21.85 5.39 13.06
N LEU A 804 -22.69 4.90 12.16
CA LEU A 804 -23.89 5.60 11.72
C LEU A 804 -25.12 4.71 11.93
N PRO A 805 -26.29 5.30 12.22
CA PRO A 805 -27.56 4.55 12.31
C PRO A 805 -27.92 3.87 10.98
N MET A 806 -28.53 2.69 11.05
CA MET A 806 -28.98 1.98 9.85
C MET A 806 -30.14 2.69 9.14
N GLU A 807 -30.93 3.47 9.88
CA GLU A 807 -32.10 4.20 9.42
C GLU A 807 -31.78 5.61 8.88
N LEU A 808 -30.50 5.99 8.84
CA LEU A 808 -30.05 7.31 8.39
C LEU A 808 -30.57 7.59 6.96
N ASP A 809 -31.20 8.73 6.76
CA ASP A 809 -31.56 9.26 5.45
C ASP A 809 -30.51 10.29 4.99
N PRO A 810 -29.57 9.91 4.12
CA PRO A 810 -28.48 10.80 3.69
C PRO A 810 -28.96 12.02 2.90
N ASP A 811 -30.23 12.07 2.48
CA ASP A 811 -30.81 13.23 1.80
C ASP A 811 -31.33 14.29 2.76
N HIS A 812 -31.69 13.92 3.98
CA HIS A 812 -32.29 14.80 4.98
C HIS A 812 -31.45 14.96 6.25
N ASP A 813 -30.65 13.93 6.62
CA ASP A 813 -29.83 13.95 7.82
C ASP A 813 -28.41 14.46 7.51
N PRO A 814 -27.93 15.53 8.15
CA PRO A 814 -26.57 16.01 7.95
C PRO A 814 -25.54 15.03 8.53
N ILE A 815 -24.50 14.77 7.78
CA ILE A 815 -23.40 13.87 8.19
C ILE A 815 -22.11 14.69 8.35
N ASP A 816 -21.62 14.78 9.56
CA ASP A 816 -20.27 15.31 9.83
C ASP A 816 -19.25 14.20 9.61
N VAL A 817 -18.73 14.12 8.38
CA VAL A 817 -17.78 13.08 7.96
C VAL A 817 -16.49 13.08 8.79
N TYR A 818 -16.04 14.25 9.23
CA TYR A 818 -14.82 14.37 10.04
C TYR A 818 -15.02 13.73 11.41
N SER A 819 -16.13 14.06 12.10
CA SER A 819 -16.45 13.45 13.40
C SER A 819 -16.68 11.94 13.28
N VAL A 820 -17.33 11.47 12.22
CA VAL A 820 -17.56 10.05 11.98
C VAL A 820 -16.24 9.30 11.75
N GLU A 821 -15.33 9.84 10.95
CA GLU A 821 -14.01 9.22 10.74
C GLU A 821 -13.14 9.28 12.01
N GLN A 822 -13.20 10.32 12.80
CA GLN A 822 -12.56 10.35 14.11
C GLN A 822 -13.10 9.22 15.02
N ALA A 823 -14.41 8.99 15.02
CA ALA A 823 -15.03 7.89 15.76
C ALA A 823 -14.60 6.52 15.20
N TYR A 824 -14.49 6.38 13.86
CA TYR A 824 -13.99 5.17 13.21
C TYR A 824 -12.55 4.86 13.66
N TRP A 825 -11.61 5.80 13.52
CA TRP A 825 -10.22 5.57 13.93
C TRP A 825 -10.11 5.27 15.42
N LYS A 826 -10.91 5.95 16.26
CA LYS A 826 -10.97 5.67 17.71
C LYS A 826 -11.50 4.27 18.00
N SER A 827 -12.42 3.73 17.21
CA SER A 827 -12.94 2.36 17.35
C SER A 827 -11.88 1.28 17.09
N LEU A 828 -10.80 1.63 16.36
CA LEU A 828 -9.68 0.73 16.07
C LEU A 828 -8.60 0.74 17.15
N HIS A 829 -8.68 1.67 18.11
CA HIS A 829 -7.70 1.76 19.19
C HIS A 829 -7.81 0.57 20.14
N HIS A 830 -6.73 0.27 20.82
CA HIS A 830 -6.76 -0.70 21.90
C HIS A 830 -7.64 -0.20 23.06
N HIS A 831 -8.58 -1.03 23.46
CA HIS A 831 -9.43 -0.82 24.62
C HIS A 831 -9.07 -1.84 25.70
N PRO A 832 -8.48 -1.41 26.83
CA PRO A 832 -8.21 -2.32 27.91
C PRO A 832 -9.46 -3.08 28.36
N PRO A 833 -9.34 -4.39 28.66
CA PRO A 833 -10.47 -5.13 29.21
C PRO A 833 -10.95 -4.47 30.51
N PRO A 834 -12.26 -4.51 30.82
CA PRO A 834 -12.75 -3.97 32.07
C PRO A 834 -12.05 -4.65 33.23
N VAL A 835 -11.60 -3.84 34.20
CA VAL A 835 -11.01 -4.38 35.44
C VAL A 835 -12.10 -5.18 36.16
N PRO A 836 -11.87 -6.45 36.48
CA PRO A 836 -12.83 -7.18 37.31
C PRO A 836 -13.11 -6.41 38.58
N GLN A 837 -14.34 -6.06 38.83
CA GLN A 837 -14.75 -5.52 40.12
C GLN A 837 -14.66 -6.68 41.13
N HIS A 838 -13.65 -6.66 42.00
CA HIS A 838 -13.49 -7.60 43.14
C HIS A 838 -14.46 -7.27 44.25
#